data_44c32c369abf219b0d96f6437278be34
#
_entry.id   44c32c369abf219b0d96f6437278be34
#
_cell.length_a   1.000
_cell.length_b   1.000
_cell.length_c   1.000
_cell.angle_alpha   90.00
_cell.angle_beta   90.00
_cell.angle_gamma   90.00
#
_symmetry.space_group_name_H-M   'P 1'
#
loop_
_entity.id
_entity.type
_entity.pdbx_description
1 polymer ?
#
loop_
_entity_poly.entity_id
_entity_poly.type
_entity_poly.pdbx_seq_one_letter_code
_entity_poly.pdbx_strand_id
1 'polypeptide(L)'
;MLNTQQRLELLDRQGLPHAGIQLVQTAARNAPVRKVSSKGGGNVITPFQSRKMQRTIETESRHIEFPAAVSHEYNPDVLEYFPQPCRLKFEVVDADGEIHQIDHTPDFLIIGERFVVLEERKPWASLEKLARRYPWRYQLAPDGQWVAPLIVDWLAERGIDYRIRTERDVPQRRIENILLLEDFLDPSAPPCPVDVAQRIHKSLAEEATLFLADLYERLNCRPDDVFKLIADGLLVSDIDIAPLEEPHRCRVFRDTAVREFEHARLRPAPNAIPGIVDIRVGAQLVYDQQPYTVVMVGGNKAVMQSEDGNSVEIGVETLERLALNLDLVANGAEPLEPIRLSDFTEAELKIALSRMNSLEHVTNPNRTLRRHLKARALAKLTGTDELVALVPRLRHRGNRLPRLDETQEVAMQDVIREHYLSSKAPNAKHAHKQLRALCAERGITTPSYPTLITRIKAITQQAADRARHGNRVAYQNSEFVHVLYADTPVNGSRFMQYVHMDHTELDIELISLKTGKSQGRPWLSLAIDAYTRRIVGMYLSFDAPSYRSNMMLFRDMVRRYRRLPQFIVVDNGADFRSHDFDRFANLMRIHVRYRPAGRPRHGSVMERIFGHAHSEYVHNLAGNTKATKKVRQTTGKFLPSRLAEWCLEYLYYGLEYWAFEYYDTEVHPAL
;
A
#
# COMPACT_ATOMS: atom_id res chain seq x y z
N MET A 1 21.99 18.17 -11.14
CA MET A 1 21.42 19.44 -10.69
C MET A 1 22.21 20.59 -11.30
N LEU A 2 21.53 21.60 -11.90
CA LEU A 2 22.16 22.77 -12.48
C LEU A 2 22.78 23.66 -11.39
N ASN A 3 23.92 24.30 -11.66
CA ASN A 3 24.37 25.36 -10.79
C ASN A 3 23.56 26.67 -11.03
N THR A 4 23.71 27.66 -10.16
CA THR A 4 22.92 28.89 -10.22
C THR A 4 23.09 29.64 -11.55
N GLN A 5 24.28 29.66 -12.11
CA GLN A 5 24.56 30.31 -13.37
C GLN A 5 23.92 29.58 -14.57
N GLN A 6 24.11 28.28 -14.65
CA GLN A 6 23.51 27.42 -15.68
C GLN A 6 21.98 27.57 -15.69
N ARG A 7 21.37 27.61 -14.50
CA ARG A 7 19.92 27.78 -14.38
C ARG A 7 19.48 29.16 -14.86
N LEU A 8 20.19 30.23 -14.52
CA LEU A 8 19.87 31.57 -15.02
C LEU A 8 19.99 31.64 -16.55
N GLU A 9 21.06 31.13 -17.11
CA GLU A 9 21.27 31.11 -18.57
C GLU A 9 20.18 30.31 -19.30
N LEU A 10 19.69 29.23 -18.69
CA LEU A 10 18.59 28.44 -19.22
C LEU A 10 17.27 29.21 -19.20
N LEU A 11 16.94 29.85 -18.06
CA LEU A 11 15.70 30.61 -17.89
C LEU A 11 15.65 31.84 -18.79
N ASP A 12 16.78 32.55 -18.94
CA ASP A 12 16.92 33.68 -19.87
C ASP A 12 16.73 33.24 -21.33
N ARG A 13 17.31 32.08 -21.71
CA ARG A 13 17.13 31.49 -23.03
C ARG A 13 15.68 31.10 -23.33
N GLN A 14 14.94 30.68 -22.30
CA GLN A 14 13.52 30.39 -22.39
C GLN A 14 12.65 31.66 -22.40
N GLY A 15 13.24 32.85 -22.18
CA GLY A 15 12.53 34.12 -22.18
C GLY A 15 11.63 34.33 -20.96
N LEU A 16 11.96 33.73 -19.80
CA LEU A 16 11.17 33.96 -18.60
C LEU A 16 11.25 35.41 -18.14
N PRO A 17 10.14 36.06 -17.78
CA PRO A 17 10.12 37.35 -17.12
C PRO A 17 10.87 37.32 -15.79
N HIS A 18 11.41 38.45 -15.36
CA HIS A 18 12.18 38.59 -14.13
C HIS A 18 11.44 38.03 -12.90
N ALA A 19 10.12 38.25 -12.81
CA ALA A 19 9.30 37.71 -11.72
C ALA A 19 9.26 36.15 -11.70
N GLY A 20 9.23 35.51 -12.86
CA GLY A 20 9.33 34.06 -13.01
C GLY A 20 10.71 33.54 -12.61
N ILE A 21 11.77 34.18 -13.08
CA ILE A 21 13.17 33.87 -12.72
C ILE A 21 13.34 33.94 -11.18
N GLN A 22 12.82 35.00 -10.57
CA GLN A 22 12.90 35.17 -9.11
C GLN A 22 12.18 34.06 -8.34
N LEU A 23 11.01 33.65 -8.80
CA LEU A 23 10.26 32.52 -8.20
C LEU A 23 11.05 31.22 -8.28
N VAL A 24 11.59 30.90 -9.47
CA VAL A 24 12.42 29.70 -9.69
C VAL A 24 13.67 29.69 -8.82
N GLN A 25 14.39 30.83 -8.76
CA GLN A 25 15.60 30.95 -7.95
C GLN A 25 15.30 30.80 -6.45
N THR A 26 14.19 31.36 -6.00
CA THR A 26 13.76 31.25 -4.61
C THR A 26 13.45 29.79 -4.25
N ALA A 27 12.72 29.08 -5.12
CA ALA A 27 12.42 27.66 -4.94
C ALA A 27 13.69 26.77 -4.93
N ALA A 28 14.66 27.09 -5.76
CA ALA A 28 15.90 26.34 -5.86
C ALA A 28 16.84 26.53 -4.64
N ARG A 29 16.81 27.70 -4.00
CA ARG A 29 17.67 28.05 -2.87
C ARG A 29 17.11 27.64 -1.53
N ASN A 30 15.79 27.62 -1.40
CA ASN A 30 15.12 27.41 -0.12
C ASN A 30 14.75 25.92 0.07
N ALA A 31 14.57 25.53 1.34
CA ALA A 31 13.90 24.29 1.67
C ALA A 31 12.42 24.35 1.25
N PRO A 32 11.74 23.19 1.08
CA PRO A 32 10.30 23.16 0.82
C PRO A 32 9.52 24.05 1.78
N VAL A 33 8.59 24.84 1.25
CA VAL A 33 7.84 25.86 2.03
C VAL A 33 6.98 25.25 3.10
N ARG A 34 6.55 24.00 2.88
CA ARG A 34 5.78 23.22 3.84
C ARG A 34 6.57 21.98 4.25
N LYS A 35 6.77 21.80 5.56
CA LYS A 35 7.31 20.54 6.06
C LYS A 35 6.26 19.45 5.95
N VAL A 36 6.61 18.38 5.30
CA VAL A 36 5.80 17.16 5.22
C VAL A 36 5.53 16.64 6.63
N SER A 37 4.28 16.48 7.02
CA SER A 37 3.93 16.01 8.36
C SER A 37 2.90 14.89 8.30
N SER A 38 3.11 13.85 9.11
CA SER A 38 2.16 12.75 9.31
C SER A 38 1.05 13.08 10.33
N LYS A 39 0.82 14.37 10.65
CA LYS A 39 -0.21 14.79 11.62
C LYS A 39 -1.59 14.41 11.08
N GLY A 40 -2.24 13.44 11.74
CA GLY A 40 -3.59 12.99 11.41
C GLY A 40 -3.72 11.55 10.95
N GLY A 41 -2.63 10.80 10.79
CA GLY A 41 -2.66 9.33 10.53
C GLY A 41 -3.12 8.90 9.13
N GLY A 42 -3.36 9.84 8.20
CA GLY A 42 -3.82 9.56 6.84
C GLY A 42 -2.71 9.54 5.79
N ASN A 43 -1.60 10.24 6.00
CA ASN A 43 -0.53 10.35 5.03
C ASN A 43 0.73 9.62 5.51
N VAL A 44 1.35 8.86 4.62
CA VAL A 44 2.63 8.19 4.85
C VAL A 44 3.69 8.98 4.09
N ILE A 45 4.62 9.59 4.84
CA ILE A 45 5.77 10.26 4.24
C ILE A 45 6.59 9.19 3.50
N THR A 46 6.80 9.39 2.21
CA THR A 46 7.57 8.49 1.36
C THR A 46 8.72 9.28 0.76
N PRO A 47 9.92 9.27 1.37
CA PRO A 47 11.09 9.92 0.81
C PRO A 47 11.57 9.18 -0.44
N PHE A 48 11.98 9.94 -1.45
CA PHE A 48 12.58 9.45 -2.68
C PHE A 48 14.00 10.01 -2.82
N GLN A 49 15.00 9.14 -2.96
CA GLN A 49 16.40 9.53 -3.14
C GLN A 49 16.64 9.86 -4.60
N SER A 50 16.64 11.16 -4.92
CA SER A 50 16.83 11.65 -6.27
C SER A 50 18.30 11.80 -6.63
N ARG A 51 18.72 11.12 -7.70
CA ARG A 51 20.06 11.30 -8.32
C ARG A 51 20.14 12.61 -9.08
N LYS A 52 19.09 12.93 -9.81
CA LYS A 52 18.96 14.17 -10.60
C LYS A 52 19.10 15.39 -9.73
N MET A 53 18.44 15.38 -8.55
CA MET A 53 18.45 16.48 -7.60
C MET A 53 19.54 16.36 -6.54
N GLN A 54 20.25 15.23 -6.44
CA GLN A 54 21.30 14.92 -5.44
C GLN A 54 20.82 15.16 -4.00
N ARG A 55 19.55 14.90 -3.74
CA ARG A 55 18.94 15.06 -2.42
C ARG A 55 17.70 14.17 -2.27
N THR A 56 17.27 14.01 -1.03
CA THR A 56 15.99 13.35 -0.72
C THR A 56 14.83 14.28 -1.07
N ILE A 57 13.88 13.79 -1.83
CA ILE A 57 12.60 14.43 -2.14
C ILE A 57 11.56 13.85 -1.21
N GLU A 58 11.05 14.64 -0.28
CA GLU A 58 9.97 14.22 0.61
C GLU A 58 8.64 14.31 -0.12
N THR A 59 7.84 13.22 -0.10
CA THR A 59 6.50 13.17 -0.67
C THR A 59 5.47 12.81 0.40
N GLU A 60 4.30 13.48 0.39
CA GLU A 60 3.21 13.27 1.36
C GLU A 60 2.31 12.08 1.01
N SER A 61 2.32 11.65 -0.25
CA SER A 61 1.46 10.60 -0.78
C SER A 61 2.24 9.55 -1.55
N ARG A 62 2.08 8.28 -1.12
CA ARG A 62 2.65 7.12 -1.80
C ARG A 62 2.05 6.89 -3.19
N HIS A 63 0.79 7.26 -3.39
CA HIS A 63 0.04 6.96 -4.62
C HIS A 63 -0.05 8.14 -5.59
N ILE A 64 0.30 9.35 -5.18
CA ILE A 64 0.15 10.55 -6.00
C ILE A 64 1.49 11.26 -6.20
N GLU A 65 2.16 11.69 -5.12
CA GLU A 65 3.40 12.46 -5.22
C GLU A 65 4.64 11.60 -5.44
N PHE A 66 4.72 10.41 -4.81
CA PHE A 66 5.84 9.50 -5.02
C PHE A 66 5.94 9.02 -6.48
N PRO A 67 4.86 8.58 -7.14
CA PRO A 67 4.87 8.29 -8.58
C PRO A 67 5.29 9.48 -9.43
N ALA A 68 4.89 10.70 -9.05
CA ALA A 68 5.31 11.91 -9.73
C ALA A 68 6.84 12.14 -9.62
N ALA A 69 7.40 12.01 -8.40
CA ALA A 69 8.84 12.15 -8.20
C ALA A 69 9.64 11.12 -9.02
N VAL A 70 9.21 9.85 -9.04
CA VAL A 70 9.81 8.80 -9.90
C VAL A 70 9.70 9.17 -11.38
N SER A 71 8.53 9.65 -11.82
CA SER A 71 8.33 10.06 -13.21
C SER A 71 9.24 11.22 -13.61
N HIS A 72 9.39 12.23 -12.74
CA HIS A 72 10.28 13.37 -13.01
C HIS A 72 11.76 12.99 -12.99
N GLU A 73 12.13 12.07 -12.11
CA GLU A 73 13.51 11.56 -12.02
C GLU A 73 13.98 10.96 -13.33
N TYR A 74 13.15 10.07 -13.92
CA TYR A 74 13.52 9.29 -15.09
C TYR A 74 13.00 9.85 -16.41
N ASN A 75 12.33 11.02 -16.39
CA ASN A 75 11.98 11.74 -17.62
C ASN A 75 13.20 12.52 -18.13
N PRO A 76 13.71 12.23 -19.35
CA PRO A 76 14.86 12.95 -19.93
C PRO A 76 14.58 14.43 -20.18
N ASP A 77 13.33 14.83 -20.41
CA ASP A 77 12.95 16.23 -20.65
C ASP A 77 12.98 17.08 -19.37
N VAL A 78 13.02 16.45 -18.19
CA VAL A 78 13.08 17.13 -16.89
C VAL A 78 14.53 17.26 -16.45
N LEU A 79 15.01 18.46 -16.30
CA LEU A 79 16.36 18.77 -15.82
C LEU A 79 16.41 18.88 -14.29
N GLU A 80 15.43 19.54 -13.70
CA GLU A 80 15.29 19.73 -12.25
C GLU A 80 13.82 19.69 -11.84
N TYR A 81 13.54 19.26 -10.60
CA TYR A 81 12.21 19.33 -10.01
C TYR A 81 12.29 19.57 -8.49
N PHE A 82 11.52 20.52 -8.00
CA PHE A 82 11.55 21.00 -6.62
C PHE A 82 10.22 20.72 -5.93
N PRO A 83 10.18 19.95 -4.83
CA PRO A 83 8.95 19.71 -4.10
C PRO A 83 8.53 20.96 -3.32
N GLN A 84 7.23 21.23 -3.29
CA GLN A 84 6.61 22.33 -2.55
C GLN A 84 7.39 23.66 -2.65
N PRO A 85 7.55 24.14 -3.90
CA PRO A 85 8.55 25.16 -4.24
C PRO A 85 8.26 26.54 -3.69
N CYS A 86 6.98 26.90 -3.55
CA CYS A 86 6.54 28.22 -3.17
C CYS A 86 5.11 28.21 -2.62
N ARG A 87 4.76 29.26 -1.92
CA ARG A 87 3.38 29.54 -1.51
C ARG A 87 2.84 30.70 -2.34
N LEU A 88 1.87 30.41 -3.17
CA LEU A 88 1.19 31.39 -3.99
C LEU A 88 0.10 32.07 -3.14
N LYS A 89 0.20 33.40 -3.01
CA LYS A 89 -0.81 34.22 -2.34
C LYS A 89 -1.14 35.40 -3.24
N PHE A 90 -2.34 35.43 -3.76
CA PHE A 90 -2.84 36.51 -4.61
C PHE A 90 -4.37 36.54 -4.64
N GLU A 91 -4.94 37.63 -5.09
CA GLU A 91 -6.36 37.79 -5.28
C GLU A 91 -6.70 37.63 -6.77
N VAL A 92 -7.80 37.02 -7.04
CA VAL A 92 -8.37 36.81 -8.37
C VAL A 92 -9.81 37.24 -8.39
N VAL A 93 -10.28 37.73 -9.54
CA VAL A 93 -11.68 38.05 -9.79
C VAL A 93 -12.25 36.95 -10.69
N ASP A 94 -13.35 36.33 -10.31
CA ASP A 94 -14.01 35.34 -11.13
C ASP A 94 -14.91 35.95 -12.20
N ALA A 95 -15.55 35.10 -13.01
CA ALA A 95 -16.41 35.54 -14.11
C ALA A 95 -17.67 36.34 -13.63
N ASP A 96 -18.07 36.15 -12.38
CA ASP A 96 -19.21 36.81 -11.75
C ASP A 96 -18.78 38.12 -11.05
N GLY A 97 -17.50 38.45 -11.07
CA GLY A 97 -16.92 39.67 -10.47
C GLY A 97 -16.62 39.55 -8.98
N GLU A 98 -16.69 38.36 -8.41
CA GLU A 98 -16.33 38.13 -7.01
C GLU A 98 -14.82 37.98 -6.81
N ILE A 99 -14.32 38.55 -5.70
CA ILE A 99 -12.89 38.52 -5.35
C ILE A 99 -12.61 37.31 -4.49
N HIS A 100 -11.71 36.45 -4.95
CA HIS A 100 -11.26 35.28 -4.23
C HIS A 100 -9.77 35.38 -3.86
N GLN A 101 -9.44 35.00 -2.62
CA GLN A 101 -8.03 34.85 -2.21
C GLN A 101 -7.53 33.44 -2.51
N ILE A 102 -6.47 33.36 -3.32
CA ILE A 102 -5.72 32.13 -3.55
C ILE A 102 -4.59 32.06 -2.51
N ASP A 103 -4.62 30.99 -1.70
CA ASP A 103 -3.51 30.56 -0.84
C ASP A 103 -3.22 29.11 -1.18
N HIS A 104 -2.17 28.87 -1.95
CA HIS A 104 -1.90 27.60 -2.57
C HIS A 104 -0.41 27.26 -2.60
N THR A 105 -0.06 26.03 -2.31
CA THR A 105 1.30 25.51 -2.45
C THR A 105 1.26 24.39 -3.50
N PRO A 106 1.79 24.61 -4.70
CA PRO A 106 1.94 23.55 -5.70
C PRO A 106 2.86 22.44 -5.21
N ASP A 107 2.66 21.21 -5.68
CA ASP A 107 3.43 20.06 -5.22
C ASP A 107 4.83 20.02 -5.83
N PHE A 108 4.99 20.41 -7.10
CA PHE A 108 6.28 20.45 -7.77
C PHE A 108 6.47 21.70 -8.63
N LEU A 109 7.71 22.21 -8.68
CA LEU A 109 8.22 23.06 -9.75
C LEU A 109 9.14 22.21 -10.62
N ILE A 110 8.87 22.15 -11.91
CA ILE A 110 9.59 21.31 -12.87
C ILE A 110 10.24 22.22 -13.91
N ILE A 111 11.52 22.00 -14.17
CA ILE A 111 12.31 22.73 -15.13
C ILE A 111 12.81 21.75 -16.19
N GLY A 112 12.41 21.97 -17.43
CA GLY A 112 12.92 21.28 -18.61
C GLY A 112 13.78 22.19 -19.47
N GLU A 113 14.25 21.68 -20.60
CA GLU A 113 15.03 22.52 -21.55
C GLU A 113 14.21 23.66 -22.18
N ARG A 114 12.89 23.47 -22.30
CA ARG A 114 12.00 24.40 -23.05
C ARG A 114 10.76 24.82 -22.26
N PHE A 115 10.65 24.41 -20.99
CA PHE A 115 9.48 24.71 -20.17
C PHE A 115 9.85 24.90 -18.71
N VAL A 116 9.07 25.71 -18.03
CA VAL A 116 9.00 25.79 -16.56
C VAL A 116 7.55 25.65 -16.17
N VAL A 117 7.25 24.68 -15.30
CA VAL A 117 5.87 24.37 -14.93
C VAL A 117 5.73 24.16 -13.43
N LEU A 118 4.70 24.72 -12.84
CA LEU A 118 4.21 24.37 -11.51
C LEU A 118 3.14 23.27 -11.66
N GLU A 119 3.31 22.19 -10.93
CA GLU A 119 2.44 21.04 -10.99
C GLU A 119 1.75 20.82 -9.65
N GLU A 120 0.42 20.64 -9.69
CA GLU A 120 -0.40 20.20 -8.58
C GLU A 120 -0.82 18.76 -8.80
N ARG A 121 -0.72 17.93 -7.75
CA ARG A 121 -1.08 16.52 -7.76
C ARG A 121 -2.27 16.27 -6.84
N LYS A 122 -3.39 15.81 -7.39
CA LYS A 122 -4.59 15.49 -6.62
C LYS A 122 -5.31 14.25 -7.14
N PRO A 123 -5.87 13.43 -6.23
CA PRO A 123 -6.75 12.34 -6.65
C PRO A 123 -7.93 12.87 -7.47
N TRP A 124 -8.28 12.17 -8.54
CA TRP A 124 -9.40 12.53 -9.42
C TRP A 124 -10.70 12.78 -8.64
N ALA A 125 -11.08 11.83 -7.76
CA ALA A 125 -12.27 11.95 -6.93
C ALA A 125 -12.26 13.18 -5.99
N SER A 126 -11.07 13.66 -5.61
CA SER A 126 -10.94 14.89 -4.82
C SER A 126 -11.18 16.13 -5.66
N LEU A 127 -10.68 16.13 -6.90
CA LEU A 127 -10.91 17.23 -7.85
C LEU A 127 -12.39 17.37 -8.20
N GLU A 128 -13.12 16.27 -8.41
CA GLU A 128 -14.56 16.31 -8.62
C GLU A 128 -15.31 16.97 -7.46
N LYS A 129 -14.95 16.66 -6.22
CA LYS A 129 -15.53 17.29 -5.02
C LYS A 129 -15.16 18.77 -4.93
N LEU A 130 -13.91 19.11 -5.23
CA LEU A 130 -13.43 20.48 -5.18
C LEU A 130 -14.05 21.33 -6.30
N ALA A 131 -14.20 20.82 -7.50
CA ALA A 131 -14.87 21.51 -8.60
C ALA A 131 -16.36 21.82 -8.30
N ARG A 132 -17.07 20.91 -7.62
CA ARG A 132 -18.43 21.18 -7.15
C ARG A 132 -18.49 22.28 -6.07
N ARG A 133 -17.46 22.33 -5.21
CA ARG A 133 -17.38 23.30 -4.10
C ARG A 133 -16.79 24.65 -4.53
N TYR A 134 -15.87 24.63 -5.46
CA TYR A 134 -15.12 25.81 -5.95
C TYR A 134 -15.05 25.77 -7.48
N PRO A 135 -16.19 25.93 -8.19
CA PRO A 135 -16.27 25.83 -9.65
C PRO A 135 -15.44 26.92 -10.37
N TRP A 136 -15.20 28.04 -9.72
CA TRP A 136 -14.35 29.11 -10.19
C TRP A 136 -12.85 28.73 -10.18
N ARG A 137 -12.45 27.77 -9.36
CA ARG A 137 -11.03 27.38 -9.18
C ARG A 137 -10.64 26.15 -9.99
N TYR A 138 -11.48 25.11 -10.00
CA TYR A 138 -11.18 23.83 -10.65
C TYR A 138 -12.23 23.51 -11.69
N GLN A 139 -11.80 23.30 -12.93
CA GLN A 139 -12.67 23.00 -14.04
C GLN A 139 -12.15 21.80 -14.83
N LEU A 140 -13.05 20.98 -15.36
CA LEU A 140 -12.69 19.92 -16.28
C LEU A 140 -12.80 20.46 -17.70
N ALA A 141 -11.68 20.53 -18.41
CA ALA A 141 -11.63 20.99 -19.78
C ALA A 141 -12.24 19.96 -20.76
N PRO A 142 -12.65 20.35 -21.97
CA PRO A 142 -13.26 19.46 -22.96
C PRO A 142 -12.37 18.27 -23.38
N ASP A 143 -11.06 18.40 -23.23
CA ASP A 143 -10.07 17.35 -23.48
C ASP A 143 -9.94 16.34 -22.33
N GLY A 144 -10.72 16.53 -21.26
CA GLY A 144 -10.71 15.67 -20.08
C GLY A 144 -9.60 16.01 -19.07
N GLN A 145 -8.87 17.11 -19.24
CA GLN A 145 -7.86 17.54 -18.28
C GLN A 145 -8.44 18.51 -17.24
N TRP A 146 -7.95 18.42 -16.02
CA TRP A 146 -8.27 19.38 -14.97
C TRP A 146 -7.44 20.65 -15.14
N VAL A 147 -8.08 21.80 -15.05
CA VAL A 147 -7.46 23.12 -15.15
C VAL A 147 -7.89 24.03 -13.99
N ALA A 148 -7.05 24.99 -13.66
CA ALA A 148 -7.33 26.06 -12.72
C ALA A 148 -7.09 27.42 -13.42
N PRO A 149 -8.04 27.91 -14.22
CA PRO A 149 -7.83 29.03 -15.14
C PRO A 149 -7.22 30.26 -14.49
N LEU A 150 -7.75 30.67 -13.34
CA LEU A 150 -7.26 31.87 -12.64
C LEU A 150 -5.82 31.73 -12.11
N ILE A 151 -5.35 30.51 -11.83
CA ILE A 151 -3.95 30.28 -11.45
C ILE A 151 -3.08 30.28 -12.71
N VAL A 152 -3.57 29.67 -13.78
CA VAL A 152 -2.89 29.65 -15.09
C VAL A 152 -2.65 31.08 -15.58
N ASP A 153 -3.67 31.95 -15.57
CA ASP A 153 -3.58 33.33 -16.01
C ASP A 153 -2.55 34.12 -15.19
N TRP A 154 -2.58 33.99 -13.87
CA TRP A 154 -1.64 34.65 -12.98
C TRP A 154 -0.18 34.19 -13.18
N LEU A 155 0.04 32.92 -13.47
CA LEU A 155 1.37 32.35 -13.75
C LEU A 155 1.86 32.66 -15.18
N ALA A 156 0.96 32.77 -16.14
CA ALA A 156 1.28 33.10 -17.52
C ALA A 156 2.02 34.44 -17.61
N GLU A 157 1.65 35.45 -16.81
CA GLU A 157 2.37 36.73 -16.70
C GLU A 157 3.83 36.60 -16.24
N ARG A 158 4.16 35.43 -15.61
CA ARG A 158 5.49 35.07 -15.10
C ARG A 158 6.25 34.12 -16.01
N GLY A 159 5.62 33.74 -17.15
CA GLY A 159 6.17 32.76 -18.08
C GLY A 159 6.28 31.34 -17.50
N ILE A 160 5.47 31.03 -16.51
CA ILE A 160 5.45 29.72 -15.85
C ILE A 160 4.12 29.03 -16.15
N ASP A 161 4.18 27.84 -16.70
CA ASP A 161 2.99 27.02 -16.92
C ASP A 161 2.45 26.43 -15.60
N TYR A 162 1.16 26.14 -15.58
CA TYR A 162 0.53 25.44 -14.47
C TYR A 162 -0.28 24.26 -14.97
N ARG A 163 -0.12 23.10 -14.31
CA ARG A 163 -0.89 21.91 -14.65
C ARG A 163 -1.35 21.16 -13.42
N ILE A 164 -2.53 20.55 -13.52
CA ILE A 164 -3.07 19.64 -12.53
C ILE A 164 -2.95 18.22 -13.08
N ARG A 165 -2.41 17.31 -12.28
CA ARG A 165 -2.23 15.90 -12.62
C ARG A 165 -2.87 15.02 -11.56
N THR A 166 -3.33 13.86 -11.99
CA THR A 166 -4.02 12.86 -11.15
C THR A 166 -3.30 11.52 -11.18
N GLU A 167 -3.81 10.54 -10.47
CA GLU A 167 -3.36 9.15 -10.55
C GLU A 167 -3.58 8.54 -11.95
N ARG A 168 -4.45 9.13 -12.77
CA ARG A 168 -4.74 8.65 -14.14
C ARG A 168 -3.68 9.06 -15.16
N ASP A 169 -2.89 10.08 -14.86
CA ASP A 169 -1.87 10.62 -15.77
C ASP A 169 -0.59 9.78 -15.81
N VAL A 170 -0.34 8.99 -14.76
CA VAL A 170 0.83 8.12 -14.68
C VAL A 170 0.37 6.74 -14.21
N PRO A 171 0.36 5.74 -15.09
CA PRO A 171 0.01 4.38 -14.72
C PRO A 171 0.91 3.86 -13.59
N GLN A 172 0.31 3.30 -12.55
CA GLN A 172 1.05 2.74 -11.41
C GLN A 172 2.03 1.65 -11.89
N ARG A 173 1.63 0.85 -12.89
CA ARG A 173 2.46 -0.19 -13.49
C ARG A 173 3.74 0.36 -14.10
N ARG A 174 3.67 1.50 -14.77
CA ARG A 174 4.84 2.20 -15.30
C ARG A 174 5.85 2.53 -14.21
N ILE A 175 5.38 3.01 -13.06
CA ILE A 175 6.24 3.36 -11.93
C ILE A 175 6.93 2.12 -11.35
N GLU A 176 6.21 1.03 -11.21
CA GLU A 176 6.75 -0.26 -10.74
C GLU A 176 7.84 -0.77 -11.68
N ASN A 177 7.59 -0.73 -12.98
CA ASN A 177 8.55 -1.12 -14.00
C ASN A 177 9.77 -0.19 -14.06
N ILE A 178 9.58 1.12 -13.92
CA ILE A 178 10.70 2.08 -13.82
C ILE A 178 11.57 1.77 -12.60
N LEU A 179 10.96 1.49 -11.45
CA LEU A 179 11.70 1.11 -10.24
C LEU A 179 12.42 -0.24 -10.40
N LEU A 180 11.87 -1.17 -11.17
CA LEU A 180 12.58 -2.40 -11.53
C LEU A 180 13.80 -2.11 -12.39
N LEU A 181 13.68 -1.18 -13.34
CA LEU A 181 14.75 -0.80 -14.26
C LEU A 181 15.76 0.18 -13.66
N GLU A 182 15.61 0.60 -12.41
CA GLU A 182 16.39 1.68 -11.79
C GLU A 182 17.91 1.46 -11.89
N ASP A 183 18.38 0.23 -11.68
CA ASP A 183 19.80 -0.12 -11.80
C ASP A 183 20.31 -0.03 -13.25
N PHE A 184 19.43 -0.34 -14.22
CA PHE A 184 19.75 -0.32 -15.66
C PHE A 184 19.63 1.08 -16.27
N LEU A 185 18.85 1.98 -15.65
CA LEU A 185 18.75 3.40 -16.00
C LEU A 185 19.98 4.21 -15.57
N ASP A 186 20.89 3.61 -14.78
CA ASP A 186 22.15 4.23 -14.43
C ASP A 186 23.06 4.36 -15.64
N PRO A 187 23.62 5.56 -15.93
CA PRO A 187 24.57 5.74 -17.03
C PRO A 187 25.83 4.87 -16.92
N SER A 188 26.18 4.44 -15.71
CA SER A 188 27.33 3.53 -15.48
C SER A 188 26.98 2.04 -15.62
N ALA A 189 25.71 1.69 -15.83
CA ALA A 189 25.30 0.31 -16.04
C ALA A 189 25.94 -0.26 -17.32
N PRO A 190 26.45 -1.51 -17.30
CA PRO A 190 27.05 -2.11 -18.46
C PRO A 190 26.07 -2.13 -19.65
N PRO A 191 26.51 -1.77 -20.86
CA PRO A 191 25.65 -1.83 -22.04
C PRO A 191 25.31 -3.27 -22.39
N CYS A 192 24.15 -3.47 -23.07
CA CYS A 192 23.80 -4.78 -23.62
C CYS A 192 24.85 -5.21 -24.67
N PRO A 193 25.28 -6.49 -24.71
CA PRO A 193 26.14 -7.00 -25.76
C PRO A 193 25.53 -6.82 -27.15
N VAL A 194 26.34 -6.39 -28.12
CA VAL A 194 25.87 -6.04 -29.47
C VAL A 194 25.21 -7.24 -30.18
N ASP A 195 25.77 -8.44 -30.01
CA ASP A 195 25.23 -9.67 -30.61
C ASP A 195 23.83 -10.01 -30.04
N VAL A 196 23.58 -9.76 -28.74
CA VAL A 196 22.28 -9.96 -28.10
C VAL A 196 21.26 -8.99 -28.69
N ALA A 197 21.62 -7.70 -28.76
CA ALA A 197 20.74 -6.69 -29.34
C ALA A 197 20.38 -7.00 -30.81
N GLN A 198 21.38 -7.42 -31.60
CA GLN A 198 21.15 -7.81 -33.02
C GLN A 198 20.21 -9.01 -33.15
N ARG A 199 20.35 -10.04 -32.30
CA ARG A 199 19.44 -11.21 -32.30
C ARG A 199 18.00 -10.81 -32.03
N ILE A 200 17.80 -9.97 -31.01
CA ILE A 200 16.46 -9.47 -30.63
C ILE A 200 15.85 -8.66 -31.79
N HIS A 201 16.59 -7.67 -32.30
CA HIS A 201 16.08 -6.84 -33.39
C HIS A 201 15.79 -7.64 -34.69
N LYS A 202 16.60 -8.65 -35.00
CA LYS A 202 16.34 -9.54 -36.12
C LYS A 202 15.04 -10.32 -35.95
N SER A 203 14.82 -10.93 -34.79
CA SER A 203 13.58 -11.65 -34.49
C SER A 203 12.36 -10.72 -34.54
N LEU A 204 12.45 -9.50 -33.98
CA LEU A 204 11.37 -8.52 -34.04
C LEU A 204 11.11 -7.95 -35.42
N ALA A 205 12.10 -7.97 -36.32
CA ALA A 205 11.88 -7.66 -37.74
C ALA A 205 11.02 -8.72 -38.46
N GLU A 206 11.12 -9.97 -38.02
CA GLU A 206 10.36 -11.10 -38.58
C GLU A 206 8.94 -11.21 -37.94
N GLU A 207 8.83 -11.13 -36.62
CA GLU A 207 7.58 -11.40 -35.87
C GLU A 207 6.85 -10.12 -35.38
N ALA A 208 7.49 -8.94 -35.44
CA ALA A 208 7.01 -7.63 -35.00
C ALA A 208 6.67 -7.50 -33.52
N THR A 209 6.24 -8.56 -32.83
CA THR A 209 5.87 -8.64 -31.41
C THR A 209 6.31 -9.97 -30.82
N LEU A 210 6.93 -9.95 -29.63
CA LEU A 210 7.33 -11.14 -28.87
C LEU A 210 7.01 -10.92 -27.39
N PHE A 211 6.85 -12.00 -26.62
CA PHE A 211 6.85 -11.91 -25.15
C PHE A 211 8.29 -11.87 -24.62
N LEU A 212 8.50 -11.30 -23.44
CA LEU A 212 9.80 -11.38 -22.78
C LEU A 212 10.25 -12.82 -22.56
N ALA A 213 9.32 -13.72 -22.28
CA ALA A 213 9.59 -15.16 -22.19
C ALA A 213 10.23 -15.72 -23.46
N ASP A 214 9.78 -15.31 -24.64
CA ASP A 214 10.37 -15.73 -25.92
C ASP A 214 11.84 -15.31 -26.06
N LEU A 215 12.18 -14.10 -25.55
CA LEU A 215 13.57 -13.62 -25.55
C LEU A 215 14.46 -14.47 -24.65
N TYR A 216 13.93 -14.92 -23.53
CA TYR A 216 14.70 -15.73 -22.55
C TYR A 216 14.80 -17.19 -23.02
N GLU A 217 13.71 -17.80 -23.44
CA GLU A 217 13.62 -19.23 -23.74
C GLU A 217 14.07 -19.56 -25.18
N ARG A 218 13.61 -18.82 -26.19
CA ARG A 218 13.90 -19.06 -27.61
C ARG A 218 15.22 -18.44 -28.06
N LEU A 219 15.51 -17.21 -27.62
CA LEU A 219 16.68 -16.47 -28.03
C LEU A 219 17.85 -16.57 -27.02
N ASN A 220 17.64 -17.25 -25.88
CA ASN A 220 18.61 -17.42 -24.81
C ASN A 220 19.26 -16.09 -24.38
N CYS A 221 18.44 -15.04 -24.23
CA CYS A 221 18.88 -13.74 -23.73
C CYS A 221 18.82 -13.70 -22.21
N ARG A 222 19.77 -13.01 -21.58
CA ARG A 222 19.71 -12.78 -20.14
C ARG A 222 18.70 -11.65 -19.84
N PRO A 223 17.93 -11.76 -18.75
CA PRO A 223 17.02 -10.67 -18.34
C PRO A 223 17.72 -9.31 -18.23
N ASP A 224 18.93 -9.26 -17.66
CA ASP A 224 19.70 -8.04 -17.48
C ASP A 224 19.98 -7.32 -18.83
N ASP A 225 20.33 -8.07 -19.87
CA ASP A 225 20.60 -7.53 -21.19
C ASP A 225 19.34 -6.91 -21.81
N VAL A 226 18.19 -7.59 -21.63
CA VAL A 226 16.89 -7.14 -22.14
C VAL A 226 16.43 -5.90 -21.36
N PHE A 227 16.55 -5.90 -20.03
CA PHE A 227 16.19 -4.74 -19.20
C PHE A 227 17.06 -3.53 -19.52
N LYS A 228 18.34 -3.74 -19.83
CA LYS A 228 19.22 -2.64 -20.27
C LYS A 228 18.75 -2.05 -21.60
N LEU A 229 18.34 -2.87 -22.57
CA LEU A 229 17.81 -2.37 -23.85
C LEU A 229 16.49 -1.58 -23.66
N ILE A 230 15.63 -2.03 -22.76
CA ILE A 230 14.38 -1.32 -22.43
C ILE A 230 14.71 0.01 -21.75
N ALA A 231 15.64 0.01 -20.76
CA ALA A 231 16.07 1.19 -20.05
C ALA A 231 16.71 2.25 -20.95
N ASP A 232 17.49 1.80 -21.94
CA ASP A 232 18.12 2.68 -22.94
C ASP A 232 17.14 3.15 -24.04
N GLY A 233 15.88 2.70 -24.02
CA GLY A 233 14.89 3.03 -25.05
C GLY A 233 15.16 2.35 -26.41
N LEU A 234 16.07 1.38 -26.44
CA LEU A 234 16.43 0.62 -27.66
C LEU A 234 15.49 -0.56 -27.92
N LEU A 235 14.69 -0.94 -26.96
CA LEU A 235 13.66 -1.98 -27.07
C LEU A 235 12.33 -1.44 -26.52
N VAL A 236 11.31 -1.40 -27.36
CA VAL A 236 9.96 -0.95 -27.00
C VAL A 236 9.23 -2.09 -26.28
N SER A 237 8.62 -1.79 -25.12
CA SER A 237 7.88 -2.75 -24.33
C SER A 237 6.58 -2.19 -23.74
N ASP A 238 5.71 -3.07 -23.20
CA ASP A 238 4.44 -2.74 -22.56
C ASP A 238 4.61 -2.24 -21.10
N ILE A 239 5.59 -1.38 -20.85
CA ILE A 239 5.94 -0.93 -19.50
C ILE A 239 4.79 -0.21 -18.78
N ASP A 240 3.79 0.28 -19.49
CA ASP A 240 2.64 0.98 -18.92
C ASP A 240 1.52 0.01 -18.47
N ILE A 241 1.50 -1.20 -19.02
CA ILE A 241 0.39 -2.14 -18.88
C ILE A 241 0.81 -3.42 -18.17
N ALA A 242 1.92 -4.03 -18.59
CA ALA A 242 2.34 -5.34 -18.12
C ALA A 242 3.55 -5.26 -17.16
N PRO A 243 3.62 -6.13 -16.14
CA PRO A 243 4.78 -6.20 -15.25
C PRO A 243 5.98 -6.84 -15.98
N LEU A 244 7.12 -6.15 -15.97
CA LEU A 244 8.37 -6.70 -16.52
C LEU A 244 8.84 -7.95 -15.77
N GLU A 245 8.40 -8.14 -14.53
CA GLU A 245 8.71 -9.29 -13.68
C GLU A 245 7.96 -10.57 -14.13
N GLU A 246 6.93 -10.43 -14.96
CA GLU A 246 6.14 -11.53 -15.48
C GLU A 246 6.37 -11.70 -17.00
N PRO A 247 7.42 -12.45 -17.42
CA PRO A 247 7.88 -12.50 -18.80
C PRO A 247 6.83 -12.98 -19.80
N HIS A 248 5.92 -13.86 -19.36
CA HIS A 248 4.84 -14.39 -20.20
C HIS A 248 3.70 -13.39 -20.44
N ARG A 249 3.68 -12.29 -19.71
CA ARG A 249 2.65 -11.24 -19.81
C ARG A 249 3.14 -9.97 -20.47
N CYS A 250 4.44 -9.69 -20.38
CA CYS A 250 5.02 -8.47 -20.92
C CYS A 250 5.50 -8.70 -22.35
N ARG A 251 5.02 -7.87 -23.28
CA ARG A 251 5.42 -7.90 -24.68
C ARG A 251 6.47 -6.85 -25.00
N VAL A 252 7.27 -7.18 -25.98
CA VAL A 252 8.19 -6.28 -26.65
C VAL A 252 7.81 -6.15 -28.12
N PHE A 253 8.11 -5.00 -28.69
CA PHE A 253 7.67 -4.62 -30.03
C PHE A 253 8.85 -4.14 -30.86
N ARG A 254 8.76 -4.36 -32.17
CA ARG A 254 9.72 -3.86 -33.13
C ARG A 254 9.92 -2.35 -33.03
N ASP A 255 8.82 -1.62 -32.90
CA ASP A 255 8.79 -0.16 -32.81
C ASP A 255 7.52 0.35 -32.10
N THR A 256 7.48 1.64 -31.83
CA THR A 256 6.36 2.29 -31.15
C THR A 256 5.05 2.22 -31.94
N ALA A 257 5.13 2.26 -33.28
CA ALA A 257 3.94 2.21 -34.13
C ALA A 257 3.25 0.84 -34.04
N VAL A 258 4.05 -0.26 -33.99
CA VAL A 258 3.51 -1.62 -33.77
C VAL A 258 2.84 -1.69 -32.39
N ARG A 259 3.47 -1.17 -31.35
CA ARG A 259 2.87 -1.15 -30.00
C ARG A 259 1.53 -0.41 -30.01
N GLU A 260 1.50 0.81 -30.55
CA GLU A 260 0.27 1.63 -30.61
C GLU A 260 -0.84 0.94 -31.44
N PHE A 261 -0.48 0.31 -32.55
CA PHE A 261 -1.43 -0.45 -33.35
C PHE A 261 -2.01 -1.64 -32.58
N GLU A 262 -1.16 -2.43 -31.90
CA GLU A 262 -1.60 -3.58 -31.08
C GLU A 262 -2.50 -3.10 -29.92
N HIS A 263 -2.13 -2.03 -29.24
CA HIS A 263 -2.97 -1.46 -28.19
C HIS A 263 -4.31 -0.94 -28.71
N ALA A 264 -4.33 -0.29 -29.89
CA ALA A 264 -5.58 0.17 -30.50
C ALA A 264 -6.49 -0.99 -30.93
N ARG A 265 -5.89 -2.09 -31.41
CA ARG A 265 -6.61 -3.31 -31.79
C ARG A 265 -7.23 -4.02 -30.58
N LEU A 266 -6.55 -3.98 -29.44
CA LEU A 266 -6.98 -4.64 -28.20
C LEU A 266 -7.88 -3.76 -27.32
N ARG A 267 -8.09 -2.48 -27.69
CA ARG A 267 -9.04 -1.62 -26.99
C ARG A 267 -10.46 -2.17 -27.16
N PRO A 268 -11.21 -2.36 -26.05
CA PRO A 268 -12.63 -2.71 -26.15
C PRO A 268 -13.37 -1.64 -26.97
N ALA A 269 -14.41 -2.04 -27.68
CA ALA A 269 -15.24 -1.13 -28.46
C ALA A 269 -15.73 0.04 -27.60
N PRO A 270 -15.87 1.26 -28.17
CA PRO A 270 -16.18 2.49 -27.42
C PRO A 270 -17.53 2.51 -26.67
N ASN A 271 -18.31 1.42 -26.74
CA ASN A 271 -19.61 1.27 -26.04
C ASN A 271 -19.50 0.57 -24.67
N ALA A 272 -18.33 0.16 -24.22
CA ALA A 272 -18.14 -0.32 -22.85
C ALA A 272 -18.22 0.87 -21.90
N ILE A 273 -19.28 0.97 -21.09
CA ILE A 273 -19.42 1.98 -20.04
C ILE A 273 -18.36 1.67 -18.97
N PRO A 274 -17.36 2.54 -18.76
CA PRO A 274 -16.33 2.29 -17.76
C PRO A 274 -16.97 2.22 -16.36
N GLY A 275 -16.62 1.19 -15.61
CA GLY A 275 -16.93 1.11 -14.18
C GLY A 275 -18.19 0.34 -13.78
N ILE A 276 -18.91 -0.28 -14.71
CA ILE A 276 -20.02 -1.18 -14.36
C ILE A 276 -19.63 -2.60 -14.77
N VAL A 277 -19.00 -3.31 -13.84
CA VAL A 277 -18.75 -4.75 -13.94
C VAL A 277 -19.58 -5.44 -12.87
N ASP A 278 -20.54 -6.24 -13.27
CA ASP A 278 -21.36 -7.04 -12.35
C ASP A 278 -20.59 -8.31 -11.95
N ILE A 279 -20.08 -8.32 -10.71
CA ILE A 279 -19.29 -9.44 -10.17
C ILE A 279 -20.25 -10.46 -9.57
N ARG A 280 -20.80 -11.33 -10.41
CA ARG A 280 -21.70 -12.44 -10.02
C ARG A 280 -21.21 -13.77 -10.56
N VAL A 281 -21.62 -14.86 -9.94
CA VAL A 281 -21.35 -16.21 -10.44
C VAL A 281 -21.92 -16.38 -11.85
N GLY A 282 -21.09 -16.84 -12.77
CA GLY A 282 -21.41 -16.97 -14.20
C GLY A 282 -21.12 -15.72 -15.03
N ALA A 283 -20.71 -14.60 -14.43
CA ALA A 283 -20.24 -13.44 -15.19
C ALA A 283 -18.99 -13.77 -15.96
N GLN A 284 -18.94 -13.39 -17.22
CA GLN A 284 -17.76 -13.49 -18.05
C GLN A 284 -17.04 -12.14 -18.02
N LEU A 285 -15.80 -12.16 -17.63
CA LEU A 285 -14.95 -10.98 -17.45
C LEU A 285 -13.69 -11.17 -18.28
N VAL A 286 -13.17 -10.10 -18.84
CA VAL A 286 -11.83 -10.08 -19.44
C VAL A 286 -10.92 -9.39 -18.43
N TYR A 287 -10.00 -10.15 -17.88
CA TYR A 287 -8.96 -9.66 -16.98
C TYR A 287 -7.61 -10.03 -17.59
N ASP A 288 -6.72 -9.04 -17.68
CA ASP A 288 -5.40 -9.22 -18.26
C ASP A 288 -5.43 -9.86 -19.66
N GLN A 289 -6.39 -9.39 -20.47
CA GLN A 289 -6.63 -9.86 -21.85
C GLN A 289 -7.06 -11.33 -21.97
N GLN A 290 -7.32 -12.02 -20.86
CA GLN A 290 -7.84 -13.38 -20.87
C GLN A 290 -9.30 -13.43 -20.41
N PRO A 291 -10.14 -14.25 -21.04
CA PRO A 291 -11.51 -14.45 -20.59
C PRO A 291 -11.55 -15.32 -19.32
N TYR A 292 -12.27 -14.85 -18.34
CA TYR A 292 -12.55 -15.57 -17.10
C TYR A 292 -14.04 -15.66 -16.87
N THR A 293 -14.46 -16.74 -16.25
CA THR A 293 -15.82 -16.88 -15.72
C THR A 293 -15.76 -16.80 -14.19
N VAL A 294 -16.58 -15.97 -13.60
CA VAL A 294 -16.72 -15.92 -12.13
C VAL A 294 -17.43 -17.19 -11.67
N VAL A 295 -16.71 -18.06 -10.97
CA VAL A 295 -17.25 -19.36 -10.52
C VAL A 295 -17.77 -19.32 -9.09
N MET A 296 -17.28 -18.39 -8.27
CA MET A 296 -17.73 -18.21 -6.89
C MET A 296 -17.55 -16.77 -6.44
N VAL A 297 -18.53 -16.26 -5.70
CA VAL A 297 -18.45 -14.98 -4.99
C VAL A 297 -18.90 -15.22 -3.56
N GLY A 298 -18.06 -14.91 -2.58
CA GLY A 298 -18.37 -15.13 -1.17
C GLY A 298 -17.52 -14.27 -0.24
N GLY A 299 -18.15 -13.70 0.78
CA GLY A 299 -17.50 -12.73 1.65
C GLY A 299 -17.12 -11.46 0.88
N ASN A 300 -15.84 -11.11 0.85
CA ASN A 300 -15.30 -10.00 0.08
C ASN A 300 -14.38 -10.48 -1.06
N LYS A 301 -14.58 -11.72 -1.56
CA LYS A 301 -13.71 -12.36 -2.56
C LYS A 301 -14.53 -12.98 -3.68
N ALA A 302 -13.98 -12.98 -4.89
CA ALA A 302 -14.48 -13.71 -6.04
C ALA A 302 -13.40 -14.68 -6.55
N VAL A 303 -13.84 -15.86 -6.99
CA VAL A 303 -12.99 -16.82 -7.70
C VAL A 303 -13.37 -16.77 -9.16
N MET A 304 -12.40 -16.49 -10.00
CA MET A 304 -12.55 -16.48 -11.46
C MET A 304 -11.77 -17.67 -12.04
N GLN A 305 -12.32 -18.30 -13.05
CA GLN A 305 -11.69 -19.42 -13.73
C GLN A 305 -11.51 -19.11 -15.22
N SER A 306 -10.29 -19.30 -15.72
CA SER A 306 -10.00 -19.19 -17.15
C SER A 306 -10.54 -20.41 -17.92
N GLU A 307 -10.61 -20.31 -19.25
CA GLU A 307 -10.98 -21.45 -20.12
C GLU A 307 -10.03 -22.65 -19.97
N ASP A 308 -8.78 -22.40 -19.61
CA ASP A 308 -7.76 -23.44 -19.36
C ASP A 308 -7.91 -24.13 -17.98
N GLY A 309 -8.91 -23.75 -17.18
CA GLY A 309 -9.19 -24.32 -15.87
C GLY A 309 -8.39 -23.70 -14.72
N ASN A 310 -7.52 -22.74 -14.96
CA ASN A 310 -6.80 -22.02 -13.91
C ASN A 310 -7.75 -21.12 -13.12
N SER A 311 -7.69 -21.17 -11.79
CA SER A 311 -8.54 -20.36 -10.92
C SER A 311 -7.74 -19.27 -10.23
N VAL A 312 -8.27 -18.05 -10.23
CA VAL A 312 -7.71 -16.87 -9.56
C VAL A 312 -8.69 -16.37 -8.51
N GLU A 313 -8.24 -16.19 -7.28
CA GLU A 313 -9.03 -15.61 -6.20
C GLU A 313 -8.66 -14.14 -6.00
N ILE A 314 -9.63 -13.24 -6.19
CA ILE A 314 -9.42 -11.77 -6.10
C ILE A 314 -10.46 -11.15 -5.18
N GLY A 315 -10.08 -10.12 -4.42
CA GLY A 315 -11.00 -9.33 -3.60
C GLY A 315 -12.02 -8.56 -4.47
N VAL A 316 -13.29 -8.53 -4.07
CA VAL A 316 -14.36 -7.82 -4.81
C VAL A 316 -14.02 -6.34 -4.99
N GLU A 317 -13.52 -5.66 -3.96
CA GLU A 317 -13.06 -4.26 -4.05
C GLU A 317 -11.92 -4.07 -5.06
N THR A 318 -11.06 -5.07 -5.19
CA THR A 318 -9.97 -5.04 -6.19
C THR A 318 -10.53 -5.19 -7.60
N LEU A 319 -11.50 -6.08 -7.80
CA LEU A 319 -12.18 -6.23 -9.09
C LEU A 319 -12.96 -4.97 -9.48
N GLU A 320 -13.66 -4.34 -8.53
CA GLU A 320 -14.35 -3.06 -8.75
C GLU A 320 -13.36 -1.95 -9.16
N ARG A 321 -12.19 -1.90 -8.53
CA ARG A 321 -11.14 -0.94 -8.87
C ARG A 321 -10.51 -1.21 -10.24
N LEU A 322 -10.26 -2.47 -10.57
CA LEU A 322 -9.76 -2.88 -11.90
C LEU A 322 -10.79 -2.56 -12.99
N ALA A 323 -12.09 -2.70 -12.70
CA ALA A 323 -13.16 -2.29 -13.59
C ALA A 323 -13.18 -0.78 -13.85
N LEU A 324 -12.93 0.02 -12.80
CA LEU A 324 -12.80 1.48 -12.94
C LEU A 324 -11.59 1.89 -13.80
N ASN A 325 -10.53 1.10 -13.78
CA ASN A 325 -9.31 1.36 -14.56
C ASN A 325 -9.33 0.71 -15.95
N LEU A 326 -10.43 0.07 -16.36
CA LEU A 326 -10.56 -0.70 -17.60
C LEU A 326 -9.64 -1.95 -17.69
N ASP A 327 -9.00 -2.35 -16.61
CA ASP A 327 -8.22 -3.59 -16.53
C ASP A 327 -9.12 -4.83 -16.43
N LEU A 328 -10.41 -4.60 -16.18
CA LEU A 328 -11.46 -5.61 -16.12
C LEU A 328 -12.66 -5.14 -16.95
N VAL A 329 -13.12 -5.95 -17.90
CA VAL A 329 -14.23 -5.62 -18.80
C VAL A 329 -15.27 -6.75 -18.78
N ALA A 330 -16.55 -6.40 -18.75
CA ALA A 330 -17.63 -7.38 -18.87
C ALA A 330 -17.79 -7.86 -20.31
N ASN A 331 -17.91 -9.17 -20.51
CA ASN A 331 -18.11 -9.78 -21.84
C ASN A 331 -19.62 -9.95 -22.09
N GLY A 332 -20.23 -8.94 -22.69
CA GLY A 332 -21.52 -8.91 -23.38
C GLY A 332 -22.71 -9.69 -22.82
N ALA A 333 -23.28 -9.33 -21.63
CA ALA A 333 -24.60 -9.79 -21.21
C ALA A 333 -25.41 -8.66 -20.55
N GLU A 334 -26.72 -8.59 -20.81
CA GLU A 334 -27.64 -7.65 -20.17
C GLU A 334 -27.71 -7.87 -18.64
N PRO A 335 -27.79 -6.79 -17.82
CA PRO A 335 -27.74 -6.90 -16.37
C PRO A 335 -29.08 -7.33 -15.77
N LEU A 336 -29.07 -8.44 -15.04
CA LEU A 336 -30.06 -8.73 -13.99
C LEU A 336 -29.63 -8.05 -12.68
N GLU A 337 -30.59 -7.58 -11.85
CA GLU A 337 -30.27 -6.92 -10.58
C GLU A 337 -29.31 -7.76 -9.69
N PRO A 338 -28.23 -7.19 -9.19
CA PRO A 338 -27.21 -7.94 -8.47
C PRO A 338 -27.71 -8.39 -7.11
N ILE A 339 -27.77 -9.71 -6.91
CA ILE A 339 -28.02 -10.32 -5.60
C ILE A 339 -26.70 -10.45 -4.87
N ARG A 340 -26.49 -9.66 -3.83
CA ARG A 340 -25.29 -9.71 -3.01
C ARG A 340 -25.40 -10.89 -2.03
N LEU A 341 -24.54 -11.89 -2.14
CA LEU A 341 -24.44 -12.98 -1.17
C LEU A 341 -24.15 -12.51 0.26
N SER A 342 -23.50 -11.33 0.40
CA SER A 342 -23.32 -10.63 1.67
C SER A 342 -24.63 -10.27 2.39
N ASP A 343 -25.74 -10.25 1.69
CA ASP A 343 -27.06 -9.97 2.27
C ASP A 343 -27.63 -11.17 3.05
N PHE A 344 -27.00 -12.35 2.95
CA PHE A 344 -27.43 -13.57 3.61
C PHE A 344 -26.42 -14.03 4.65
N THR A 345 -26.92 -14.55 5.77
CA THR A 345 -26.08 -15.19 6.80
C THR A 345 -25.69 -16.59 6.37
N GLU A 346 -24.54 -17.08 6.88
CA GLU A 346 -24.07 -18.46 6.67
C GLU A 346 -25.14 -19.51 6.98
N ALA A 347 -25.92 -19.28 8.05
CA ALA A 347 -27.03 -20.16 8.43
C ALA A 347 -28.16 -20.18 7.40
N GLU A 348 -28.50 -19.02 6.80
CA GLU A 348 -29.51 -18.92 5.76
C GLU A 348 -29.07 -19.62 4.48
N LEU A 349 -27.78 -19.48 4.10
CA LEU A 349 -27.21 -20.18 2.94
C LEU A 349 -27.17 -21.70 3.14
N LYS A 350 -26.76 -22.17 4.32
CA LYS A 350 -26.81 -23.63 4.65
C LYS A 350 -28.21 -24.20 4.56
N ILE A 351 -29.23 -23.45 5.01
CA ILE A 351 -30.63 -23.86 4.90
C ILE A 351 -31.10 -23.90 3.43
N ALA A 352 -30.67 -22.94 2.61
CA ALA A 352 -30.99 -22.92 1.17
C ALA A 352 -30.41 -24.14 0.45
N LEU A 353 -29.14 -24.46 0.71
CA LEU A 353 -28.47 -25.67 0.18
C LEU A 353 -29.21 -26.95 0.61
N SER A 354 -29.55 -27.06 1.89
CA SER A 354 -30.31 -28.21 2.39
C SER A 354 -31.68 -28.34 1.72
N ARG A 355 -32.35 -27.21 1.45
CA ARG A 355 -33.63 -27.21 0.71
C ARG A 355 -33.45 -27.64 -0.74
N MET A 356 -32.40 -27.17 -1.42
CA MET A 356 -32.08 -27.56 -2.79
C MET A 356 -31.85 -29.06 -2.88
N ASN A 357 -30.98 -29.60 -2.05
CA ASN A 357 -30.70 -31.05 -1.99
C ASN A 357 -31.96 -31.88 -1.70
N SER A 358 -32.85 -31.36 -0.83
CA SER A 358 -34.16 -32.01 -0.54
C SER A 358 -35.11 -32.01 -1.72
N LEU A 359 -34.91 -31.20 -2.75
CA LEU A 359 -35.74 -31.14 -3.94
C LEU A 359 -35.26 -32.03 -5.09
N GLU A 360 -34.03 -32.53 -5.04
CA GLU A 360 -33.45 -33.34 -6.12
C GLU A 360 -34.00 -34.80 -6.18
N HIS A 361 -34.50 -35.32 -5.05
CA HIS A 361 -34.93 -36.74 -4.94
C HIS A 361 -36.39 -36.91 -4.52
N VAL A 362 -37.27 -35.90 -4.74
CA VAL A 362 -38.64 -35.92 -4.26
C VAL A 362 -39.58 -36.56 -5.24
N THR A 363 -40.09 -37.71 -4.90
CA THR A 363 -41.20 -38.41 -5.64
C THR A 363 -42.60 -38.02 -5.16
N ASN A 364 -42.78 -37.65 -3.86
CA ASN A 364 -44.06 -37.25 -3.31
C ASN A 364 -43.93 -36.05 -2.34
N PRO A 365 -44.01 -34.81 -2.84
CA PRO A 365 -43.70 -33.64 -2.05
C PRO A 365 -44.78 -33.28 -1.04
N ASN A 366 -44.39 -33.07 0.23
CA ASN A 366 -45.27 -32.47 1.25
C ASN A 366 -45.55 -30.98 0.98
N ARG A 367 -46.44 -30.36 1.78
CA ARG A 367 -46.83 -28.93 1.60
C ARG A 367 -45.62 -27.97 1.56
N THR A 368 -44.60 -28.22 2.36
CA THR A 368 -43.40 -27.37 2.45
C THR A 368 -42.54 -27.51 1.18
N LEU A 369 -42.31 -28.76 0.74
CA LEU A 369 -41.55 -29.03 -0.46
C LEU A 369 -42.26 -28.52 -1.73
N ARG A 370 -43.61 -28.62 -1.81
CA ARG A 370 -44.40 -28.03 -2.91
C ARG A 370 -44.19 -26.50 -2.99
N ARG A 371 -44.10 -25.82 -1.84
CA ARG A 371 -43.82 -24.37 -1.79
C ARG A 371 -42.41 -24.07 -2.30
N HIS A 372 -41.41 -24.87 -1.93
CA HIS A 372 -40.03 -24.71 -2.40
C HIS A 372 -39.93 -25.02 -3.90
N LEU A 373 -40.59 -26.06 -4.41
CA LEU A 373 -40.66 -26.36 -5.85
C LEU A 373 -41.28 -25.22 -6.63
N LYS A 374 -42.37 -24.63 -6.11
CA LYS A 374 -43.01 -23.47 -6.73
C LYS A 374 -42.08 -22.25 -6.75
N ALA A 375 -41.36 -21.98 -5.67
CA ALA A 375 -40.37 -20.90 -5.60
C ALA A 375 -39.24 -21.11 -6.62
N ARG A 376 -38.71 -22.34 -6.72
CA ARG A 376 -37.69 -22.74 -7.70
C ARG A 376 -38.19 -22.57 -9.15
N ALA A 377 -39.41 -23.04 -9.44
CA ALA A 377 -40.00 -22.91 -10.79
C ALA A 377 -40.22 -21.45 -11.18
N LEU A 378 -40.67 -20.61 -10.23
CA LEU A 378 -40.83 -19.17 -10.44
C LEU A 378 -39.49 -18.49 -10.72
N ALA A 379 -38.45 -18.85 -9.97
CA ALA A 379 -37.09 -18.32 -10.17
C ALA A 379 -36.56 -18.64 -11.58
N LYS A 380 -36.80 -19.86 -12.05
CA LYS A 380 -36.45 -20.26 -13.44
C LYS A 380 -37.20 -19.41 -14.49
N LEU A 381 -38.48 -19.13 -14.26
CA LEU A 381 -39.29 -18.33 -15.19
C LEU A 381 -38.87 -16.85 -15.20
N THR A 382 -38.40 -16.33 -14.06
CA THR A 382 -38.01 -14.92 -13.92
C THR A 382 -36.50 -14.69 -14.14
N GLY A 383 -35.71 -15.73 -14.47
CA GLY A 383 -34.29 -15.60 -14.65
C GLY A 383 -33.49 -15.32 -13.36
N THR A 384 -34.13 -15.50 -12.17
CA THR A 384 -33.46 -15.33 -10.88
C THR A 384 -32.80 -16.65 -10.43
N ASP A 385 -31.77 -16.55 -9.61
CA ASP A 385 -31.06 -17.71 -9.10
C ASP A 385 -31.97 -18.61 -8.26
N GLU A 386 -32.02 -19.90 -8.62
CA GLU A 386 -32.90 -20.92 -7.97
C GLU A 386 -32.52 -21.13 -6.51
N LEU A 387 -31.24 -21.06 -6.16
CA LEU A 387 -30.74 -21.25 -4.81
C LEU A 387 -31.13 -20.06 -3.92
N VAL A 388 -31.05 -18.85 -4.46
CA VAL A 388 -31.43 -17.62 -3.77
C VAL A 388 -32.92 -17.59 -3.49
N ALA A 389 -33.76 -18.09 -4.39
CA ALA A 389 -35.18 -18.21 -4.17
C ALA A 389 -35.58 -19.16 -3.03
N LEU A 390 -34.65 -20.05 -2.65
CA LEU A 390 -34.81 -21.00 -1.54
C LEU A 390 -34.24 -20.47 -0.20
N VAL A 391 -33.60 -19.31 -0.17
CA VAL A 391 -33.06 -18.72 1.07
C VAL A 391 -34.23 -18.34 2.01
N PRO A 392 -34.21 -18.77 3.27
CA PRO A 392 -35.25 -18.39 4.23
C PRO A 392 -35.04 -16.93 4.65
N ARG A 393 -36.07 -16.11 4.52
CA ARG A 393 -36.06 -14.72 5.02
C ARG A 393 -36.19 -14.67 6.55
N LEU A 394 -35.20 -15.23 7.28
CA LEU A 394 -35.25 -15.32 8.75
C LEU A 394 -35.23 -13.94 9.40
N ARG A 395 -34.55 -12.98 8.79
CA ARG A 395 -34.49 -11.58 9.24
C ARG A 395 -35.85 -10.88 9.20
N HIS A 396 -36.84 -11.42 8.46
CA HIS A 396 -38.17 -10.85 8.36
C HIS A 396 -39.21 -11.47 9.34
N ARG A 397 -38.75 -12.41 10.21
CA ARG A 397 -39.59 -13.02 11.24
C ARG A 397 -39.49 -12.26 12.55
N GLY A 398 -40.60 -12.10 13.27
CA GLY A 398 -40.69 -11.50 14.60
C GLY A 398 -41.24 -10.07 14.63
N ASN A 399 -41.50 -9.58 15.84
CA ASN A 399 -41.93 -8.20 16.08
C ASN A 399 -40.71 -7.27 16.00
N ARG A 400 -40.74 -6.28 15.12
CA ARG A 400 -39.65 -5.31 14.86
C ARG A 400 -39.92 -3.95 15.46
N LEU A 401 -41.07 -3.75 16.07
CA LEU A 401 -41.38 -2.49 16.74
C LEU A 401 -40.39 -2.36 17.95
N PRO A 402 -39.75 -1.19 18.10
CA PRO A 402 -38.95 -0.90 19.27
C PRO A 402 -39.79 -1.12 20.53
N ARG A 403 -39.23 -1.86 21.50
CA ARG A 403 -39.92 -2.09 22.79
C ARG A 403 -39.71 -0.94 23.77
N LEU A 404 -38.76 -0.08 23.50
CA LEU A 404 -38.41 1.10 24.26
C LEU A 404 -38.94 2.32 23.52
N ASP A 405 -39.39 3.30 24.28
CA ASP A 405 -39.70 4.61 23.70
C ASP A 405 -38.44 5.40 23.36
N GLU A 406 -38.60 6.44 22.56
CA GLU A 406 -37.49 7.27 22.09
C GLU A 406 -36.72 7.93 23.24
N THR A 407 -37.40 8.34 24.31
CA THR A 407 -36.78 8.98 25.49
C THR A 407 -35.89 8.03 26.26
N GLN A 408 -36.27 6.75 26.37
CA GLN A 408 -35.48 5.69 26.98
C GLN A 408 -34.23 5.37 26.14
N GLU A 409 -34.38 5.32 24.82
CA GLU A 409 -33.26 5.04 23.90
C GLU A 409 -32.23 6.19 23.95
N VAL A 410 -32.66 7.45 23.90
CA VAL A 410 -31.82 8.63 24.02
C VAL A 410 -31.06 8.62 25.38
N ALA A 411 -31.76 8.35 26.48
CA ALA A 411 -31.12 8.27 27.80
C ALA A 411 -30.04 7.18 27.87
N MET A 412 -30.25 6.02 27.22
CA MET A 412 -29.23 4.97 27.13
C MET A 412 -28.03 5.41 26.29
N GLN A 413 -28.28 6.07 25.13
CA GLN A 413 -27.21 6.55 24.25
C GLN A 413 -26.36 7.63 24.93
N ASP A 414 -26.99 8.54 25.68
CA ASP A 414 -26.29 9.56 26.47
C ASP A 414 -25.35 8.91 27.49
N VAL A 415 -25.85 7.97 28.28
CA VAL A 415 -25.05 7.26 29.29
C VAL A 415 -23.94 6.41 28.67
N ILE A 416 -24.20 5.76 27.54
CA ILE A 416 -23.17 5.03 26.82
C ILE A 416 -22.07 5.97 26.36
N ARG A 417 -22.40 7.10 25.75
CA ARG A 417 -21.47 8.08 25.20
C ARG A 417 -20.66 8.76 26.30
N GLU A 418 -21.30 9.22 27.38
CA GLU A 418 -20.67 10.09 28.39
C GLU A 418 -19.99 9.31 29.50
N HIS A 419 -20.55 8.16 29.87
CA HIS A 419 -20.05 7.35 30.97
C HIS A 419 -19.33 6.10 30.53
N TYR A 420 -19.91 5.26 29.65
CA TYR A 420 -19.30 3.99 29.27
C TYR A 420 -18.11 4.16 28.30
N LEU A 421 -18.25 4.99 27.27
CA LEU A 421 -17.22 5.28 26.27
C LEU A 421 -16.24 6.38 26.74
N SER A 422 -15.85 6.36 27.99
CA SER A 422 -14.90 7.32 28.55
C SER A 422 -13.53 6.70 28.81
N SER A 423 -12.49 7.52 28.85
CA SER A 423 -11.10 7.11 29.15
C SER A 423 -10.94 6.48 30.56
N LYS A 424 -11.90 6.68 31.47
CA LYS A 424 -11.95 6.02 32.78
C LYS A 424 -12.31 4.53 32.68
N ALA A 425 -12.77 4.08 31.52
CA ALA A 425 -13.14 2.70 31.17
C ALA A 425 -14.02 1.99 32.25
N PRO A 426 -15.10 2.58 32.73
CA PRO A 426 -15.94 1.99 33.75
C PRO A 426 -16.62 0.72 33.22
N ASN A 427 -17.03 -0.16 34.14
CA ASN A 427 -17.78 -1.35 33.77
C ASN A 427 -19.25 -1.04 33.46
N ALA A 428 -19.92 -1.94 32.77
CA ALA A 428 -21.32 -1.78 32.35
C ALA A 428 -22.29 -1.65 33.55
N LYS A 429 -21.95 -2.22 34.73
CA LYS A 429 -22.78 -2.07 35.94
C LYS A 429 -22.75 -0.62 36.44
N HIS A 430 -21.61 0.04 36.36
CA HIS A 430 -21.50 1.45 36.67
C HIS A 430 -22.31 2.32 35.72
N ALA A 431 -22.20 2.05 34.40
CA ALA A 431 -23.01 2.76 33.40
C ALA A 431 -24.53 2.60 33.67
N HIS A 432 -24.97 1.37 34.01
CA HIS A 432 -26.37 1.16 34.37
C HIS A 432 -26.81 1.88 35.65
N LYS A 433 -25.91 2.07 36.65
CA LYS A 433 -26.20 2.89 37.82
C LYS A 433 -26.41 4.35 37.44
N GLN A 434 -25.60 4.87 36.50
CA GLN A 434 -25.79 6.23 36.00
C GLN A 434 -27.08 6.35 35.19
N LEU A 435 -27.41 5.33 34.37
CA LEU A 435 -28.69 5.30 33.65
C LEU A 435 -29.89 5.38 34.61
N ARG A 436 -29.86 4.65 35.71
CA ARG A 436 -30.93 4.70 36.73
C ARG A 436 -31.07 6.10 37.32
N ALA A 437 -29.97 6.78 37.63
CA ALA A 437 -29.98 8.13 38.16
C ALA A 437 -30.55 9.12 37.14
N LEU A 438 -30.09 9.07 35.91
CA LEU A 438 -30.56 9.91 34.81
C LEU A 438 -32.05 9.70 34.49
N CYS A 439 -32.50 8.45 34.49
CA CYS A 439 -33.92 8.14 34.25
C CYS A 439 -34.81 8.62 35.42
N ALA A 440 -34.33 8.52 36.67
CA ALA A 440 -35.05 9.05 37.84
C ALA A 440 -35.18 10.57 37.77
N GLU A 441 -34.13 11.28 37.37
CA GLU A 441 -34.12 12.72 37.19
C GLU A 441 -35.09 13.17 36.08
N ARG A 442 -35.13 12.42 34.98
CA ARG A 442 -36.01 12.74 33.83
C ARG A 442 -37.43 12.18 33.98
N GLY A 443 -37.75 11.46 35.05
CA GLY A 443 -39.09 10.83 35.25
C GLY A 443 -39.39 9.70 34.26
N ILE A 444 -38.36 8.99 33.73
CA ILE A 444 -38.49 7.95 32.72
C ILE A 444 -38.30 6.57 33.36
N THR A 445 -39.07 5.58 32.89
CA THR A 445 -38.88 4.19 33.34
C THR A 445 -37.51 3.68 32.90
N THR A 446 -36.68 3.22 33.84
CA THR A 446 -35.31 2.76 33.55
C THR A 446 -35.28 1.48 32.74
N PRO A 447 -34.64 1.44 31.58
CA PRO A 447 -34.38 0.23 30.82
C PRO A 447 -33.60 -0.81 31.63
N SER A 448 -33.85 -2.10 31.38
CA SER A 448 -33.20 -3.18 32.11
C SER A 448 -31.70 -3.27 31.79
N TYR A 449 -30.92 -3.80 32.75
CA TYR A 449 -29.47 -4.03 32.55
C TYR A 449 -29.15 -4.89 31.32
N PRO A 450 -29.87 -6.00 31.02
CA PRO A 450 -29.65 -6.76 29.80
C PRO A 450 -29.87 -5.94 28.51
N THR A 451 -30.83 -5.01 28.52
CA THR A 451 -31.09 -4.11 27.39
C THR A 451 -29.92 -3.18 27.14
N LEU A 452 -29.38 -2.56 28.20
CA LEU A 452 -28.18 -1.73 28.09
C LEU A 452 -26.97 -2.54 27.57
N ILE A 453 -26.75 -3.76 28.06
CA ILE A 453 -25.70 -4.67 27.57
C ILE A 453 -25.85 -4.95 26.08
N THR A 454 -27.08 -5.15 25.60
CA THR A 454 -27.34 -5.37 24.18
C THR A 454 -26.93 -4.19 23.34
N ARG A 455 -27.20 -2.97 23.80
CA ARG A 455 -26.77 -1.73 23.12
C ARG A 455 -25.25 -1.53 23.16
N ILE A 456 -24.62 -1.84 24.29
CA ILE A 456 -23.15 -1.79 24.42
C ILE A 456 -22.50 -2.80 23.47
N LYS A 457 -23.02 -4.04 23.35
CA LYS A 457 -22.50 -5.06 22.46
C LYS A 457 -22.71 -4.74 20.97
N ALA A 458 -23.68 -3.90 20.65
CA ALA A 458 -23.90 -3.42 19.29
C ALA A 458 -22.81 -2.40 18.82
N ILE A 459 -22.02 -1.86 19.76
CA ILE A 459 -20.89 -0.98 19.44
C ILE A 459 -19.74 -1.86 18.97
N THR A 460 -19.14 -1.50 17.84
CA THR A 460 -17.97 -2.24 17.34
C THR A 460 -16.84 -2.21 18.38
N GLN A 461 -16.14 -3.33 18.54
CA GLN A 461 -15.03 -3.43 19.49
C GLN A 461 -13.99 -2.33 19.26
N GLN A 462 -13.68 -2.04 17.99
CA GLN A 462 -12.75 -0.98 17.61
C GLN A 462 -13.21 0.42 18.09
N ALA A 463 -14.51 0.74 17.96
CA ALA A 463 -15.04 2.02 18.43
C ALA A 463 -14.99 2.13 19.96
N ALA A 464 -15.34 1.04 20.66
CA ALA A 464 -15.26 0.97 22.11
C ALA A 464 -13.82 1.11 22.62
N ASP A 465 -12.86 0.38 22.02
CA ASP A 465 -11.44 0.45 22.40
C ASP A 465 -10.85 1.83 22.11
N ARG A 466 -11.23 2.45 20.98
CA ARG A 466 -10.78 3.81 20.65
C ARG A 466 -11.20 4.83 21.71
N ALA A 467 -12.45 4.77 22.15
CA ALA A 467 -12.99 5.69 23.13
C ALA A 467 -12.43 5.44 24.54
N ARG A 468 -12.21 4.18 24.90
CA ARG A 468 -11.84 3.76 26.27
C ARG A 468 -10.35 3.66 26.49
N HIS A 469 -9.60 3.25 25.50
CA HIS A 469 -8.17 2.90 25.60
C HIS A 469 -7.28 3.64 24.61
N GLY A 470 -7.89 4.42 23.72
CA GLY A 470 -7.19 5.22 22.72
C GLY A 470 -6.87 4.47 21.42
N ASN A 471 -6.38 5.22 20.44
CA ASN A 471 -6.17 4.73 19.07
C ASN A 471 -5.21 3.55 18.96
N ARG A 472 -4.18 3.49 19.81
CA ARG A 472 -3.17 2.42 19.78
C ARG A 472 -3.78 1.05 20.14
N VAL A 473 -4.57 0.99 21.20
CA VAL A 473 -5.23 -0.26 21.64
C VAL A 473 -6.31 -0.66 20.64
N ALA A 474 -7.12 0.29 20.15
CA ALA A 474 -8.11 0.04 19.13
C ALA A 474 -7.50 -0.56 17.85
N TYR A 475 -6.33 -0.09 17.46
CA TYR A 475 -5.60 -0.64 16.32
C TYR A 475 -5.04 -2.04 16.60
N GLN A 476 -4.51 -2.30 17.81
CA GLN A 476 -4.00 -3.63 18.19
C GLN A 476 -5.10 -4.70 18.22
N ASN A 477 -6.31 -4.34 18.67
CA ASN A 477 -7.45 -5.26 18.78
C ASN A 477 -8.32 -5.33 17.52
N SER A 478 -8.10 -4.45 16.52
CA SER A 478 -8.83 -4.52 15.24
C SER A 478 -8.45 -5.80 14.47
N GLU A 479 -9.40 -6.35 13.74
CA GLU A 479 -9.13 -7.48 12.84
C GLU A 479 -8.01 -7.11 11.86
N PHE A 480 -7.09 -8.05 11.65
CA PHE A 480 -6.04 -7.89 10.67
C PHE A 480 -6.61 -8.24 9.30
N VAL A 481 -7.01 -7.21 8.57
CA VAL A 481 -7.37 -7.38 7.16
C VAL A 481 -6.05 -7.32 6.38
N HIS A 482 -5.61 -8.47 5.86
CA HIS A 482 -4.63 -8.49 4.78
C HIS A 482 -5.29 -7.89 3.54
N VAL A 483 -5.10 -6.61 3.35
CA VAL A 483 -5.41 -6.00 2.07
C VAL A 483 -4.28 -6.43 1.12
N LEU A 484 -4.52 -7.47 0.37
CA LEU A 484 -3.70 -7.81 -0.80
C LEU A 484 -3.97 -6.71 -1.83
N TYR A 485 -3.10 -5.73 -1.87
CA TYR A 485 -3.04 -4.83 -3.02
C TYR A 485 -2.33 -5.60 -4.14
N ALA A 486 -3.08 -6.04 -5.14
CA ALA A 486 -2.53 -6.70 -6.32
C ALA A 486 -1.46 -5.83 -7.01
N ASP A 487 -1.60 -4.51 -6.93
CA ASP A 487 -0.74 -3.53 -7.61
C ASP A 487 0.54 -3.18 -6.84
N THR A 488 0.65 -3.55 -5.56
CA THR A 488 1.85 -3.28 -4.76
C THR A 488 2.02 -4.40 -3.74
N PRO A 489 2.76 -5.46 -4.06
CA PRO A 489 3.06 -6.51 -3.10
C PRO A 489 3.65 -5.88 -1.83
N VAL A 490 3.01 -6.11 -0.69
CA VAL A 490 3.42 -5.54 0.62
C VAL A 490 4.85 -5.93 0.95
N ASN A 491 5.28 -7.07 0.42
CA ASN A 491 6.58 -7.69 0.68
C ASN A 491 7.57 -7.52 -0.49
N GLY A 492 7.18 -6.79 -1.54
CA GLY A 492 7.97 -6.73 -2.77
C GLY A 492 7.72 -7.92 -3.68
N SER A 493 8.34 -7.89 -4.86
CA SER A 493 8.22 -8.88 -5.94
C SER A 493 9.53 -9.64 -6.17
N ARG A 494 10.64 -9.19 -5.60
CA ARG A 494 11.96 -9.79 -5.78
C ARG A 494 12.86 -9.64 -4.57
N PHE A 495 13.89 -10.47 -4.53
CA PHE A 495 14.96 -10.43 -3.53
C PHE A 495 15.68 -9.07 -3.51
N MET A 496 15.93 -8.52 -2.33
CA MET A 496 16.58 -7.23 -2.08
C MET A 496 15.78 -6.00 -2.61
N GLN A 497 14.51 -6.16 -2.94
CA GLN A 497 13.66 -5.00 -3.25
C GLN A 497 13.29 -4.24 -1.96
N TYR A 498 12.75 -4.93 -0.96
CA TYR A 498 12.43 -4.35 0.34
C TYR A 498 13.14 -5.11 1.45
N VAL A 499 13.97 -4.42 2.20
CA VAL A 499 14.65 -4.97 3.37
C VAL A 499 14.20 -4.22 4.62
N HIS A 500 13.65 -4.93 5.58
CA HIS A 500 13.33 -4.40 6.89
C HIS A 500 14.57 -4.43 7.78
N MET A 501 14.85 -3.32 8.47
CA MET A 501 15.92 -3.21 9.45
C MET A 501 15.39 -2.80 10.80
N ASP A 502 15.89 -3.42 11.86
CA ASP A 502 15.50 -3.08 13.24
C ASP A 502 16.53 -3.61 14.24
N HIS A 503 16.41 -3.17 15.49
CA HIS A 503 17.35 -3.46 16.57
C HIS A 503 16.61 -3.99 17.80
N THR A 504 17.19 -4.94 18.50
CA THR A 504 16.67 -5.42 19.78
C THR A 504 17.81 -5.67 20.77
N GLU A 505 17.57 -5.36 22.04
CA GLU A 505 18.45 -5.79 23.09
C GLU A 505 18.16 -7.25 23.42
N LEU A 506 19.18 -8.12 23.34
CA LEU A 506 18.99 -9.54 23.56
C LEU A 506 18.75 -9.88 25.03
N ASP A 507 17.89 -10.84 25.26
CA ASP A 507 17.51 -11.35 26.59
C ASP A 507 18.61 -12.29 27.17
N ILE A 508 19.89 -11.90 27.13
CA ILE A 508 21.01 -12.67 27.66
C ILE A 508 22.12 -11.76 28.22
N GLU A 509 22.68 -12.14 29.36
CA GLU A 509 23.88 -11.52 29.94
C GLU A 509 25.11 -12.23 29.43
N LEU A 510 26.12 -11.45 29.03
CA LEU A 510 27.41 -11.95 28.52
C LEU A 510 28.55 -11.62 29.49
N ILE A 511 29.63 -12.40 29.38
CA ILE A 511 30.89 -12.20 30.15
C ILE A 511 32.04 -11.83 29.26
N SER A 512 33.01 -11.17 29.85
CA SER A 512 34.33 -10.95 29.26
C SER A 512 35.17 -12.21 29.39
N LEU A 513 35.68 -12.74 28.30
CA LEU A 513 36.62 -13.87 28.32
C LEU A 513 37.90 -13.58 29.15
N LYS A 514 38.31 -12.31 29.21
CA LYS A 514 39.54 -11.92 29.92
C LYS A 514 39.34 -11.83 31.43
N THR A 515 38.16 -11.40 31.89
CA THR A 515 37.94 -11.07 33.32
C THR A 515 36.90 -11.95 33.98
N GLY A 516 36.10 -12.73 33.23
CA GLY A 516 34.98 -13.51 33.72
C GLY A 516 33.81 -12.64 34.26
N LYS A 517 33.89 -11.30 34.17
CA LYS A 517 32.87 -10.39 34.66
C LYS A 517 31.78 -10.18 33.64
N SER A 518 30.51 -10.02 34.11
CA SER A 518 29.40 -9.63 33.24
C SER A 518 29.69 -8.30 32.53
N GLN A 519 29.39 -8.26 31.25
CA GLN A 519 29.46 -7.09 30.36
C GLN A 519 28.09 -6.52 30.04
N GLY A 520 27.02 -7.14 30.57
CA GLY A 520 25.66 -6.74 30.27
C GLY A 520 25.05 -7.45 29.07
N ARG A 521 23.98 -6.88 28.54
CA ARG A 521 23.21 -7.42 27.44
C ARG A 521 23.64 -6.79 26.11
N PRO A 522 23.85 -7.57 25.07
CA PRO A 522 24.19 -7.01 23.76
C PRO A 522 22.95 -6.62 22.95
N TRP A 523 23.15 -5.74 22.01
CA TRP A 523 22.18 -5.34 20.98
C TRP A 523 22.40 -6.17 19.72
N LEU A 524 21.31 -6.77 19.21
CA LEU A 524 21.24 -7.42 17.92
C LEU A 524 20.54 -6.52 16.92
N SER A 525 21.20 -6.26 15.81
CA SER A 525 20.64 -5.57 14.65
C SER A 525 20.46 -6.60 13.53
N LEU A 526 19.28 -6.68 12.95
CA LEU A 526 18.96 -7.57 11.84
C LEU A 526 18.43 -6.82 10.64
N ALA A 527 18.71 -7.36 9.47
CA ALA A 527 18.12 -6.96 8.20
C ALA A 527 17.48 -8.18 7.55
N ILE A 528 16.20 -8.05 7.14
CA ILE A 528 15.38 -9.14 6.59
C ILE A 528 14.82 -8.72 5.25
N ASP A 529 15.05 -9.53 4.24
CA ASP A 529 14.39 -9.37 2.95
C ASP A 529 12.89 -9.70 3.06
N ALA A 530 12.06 -8.75 2.68
CA ALA A 530 10.62 -8.86 2.85
C ALA A 530 9.98 -9.92 1.92
N TYR A 531 10.57 -10.15 0.76
CA TYR A 531 10.07 -11.10 -0.23
C TYR A 531 10.38 -12.55 0.17
N THR A 532 11.66 -12.86 0.40
CA THR A 532 12.11 -14.22 0.70
C THR A 532 12.05 -14.59 2.17
N ARG A 533 11.85 -13.62 3.07
CA ARG A 533 11.93 -13.77 4.54
C ARG A 533 13.31 -14.14 5.07
N ARG A 534 14.32 -14.15 4.23
CA ARG A 534 15.70 -14.46 4.59
C ARG A 534 16.32 -13.33 5.40
N ILE A 535 17.13 -13.68 6.38
CA ILE A 535 18.03 -12.72 7.05
C ILE A 535 19.14 -12.38 6.09
N VAL A 536 19.30 -11.10 5.75
CA VAL A 536 20.30 -10.63 4.77
C VAL A 536 21.45 -9.87 5.41
N GLY A 537 21.35 -9.52 6.69
CA GLY A 537 22.42 -8.87 7.43
C GLY A 537 22.24 -9.00 8.93
N MET A 538 23.36 -9.10 9.66
CA MET A 538 23.39 -9.21 11.11
C MET A 538 24.56 -8.41 11.69
N TYR A 539 24.30 -7.74 12.81
CA TYR A 539 25.33 -7.07 13.59
C TYR A 539 25.04 -7.18 15.09
N LEU A 540 26.07 -7.54 15.88
CA LEU A 540 25.99 -7.70 17.33
C LEU A 540 26.97 -6.75 18.01
N SER A 541 26.52 -6.00 19.04
CA SER A 541 27.33 -5.03 19.76
C SER A 541 26.81 -4.80 21.18
N PHE A 542 27.66 -4.34 22.09
CA PHE A 542 27.20 -3.79 23.36
C PHE A 542 26.76 -2.31 23.27
N ASP A 543 27.15 -1.64 22.18
CA ASP A 543 26.73 -0.25 21.95
C ASP A 543 25.26 -0.23 21.56
N ALA A 544 24.52 0.74 22.10
CA ALA A 544 23.13 1.01 21.71
C ALA A 544 23.06 1.33 20.20
N PRO A 545 21.90 1.07 19.56
CA PRO A 545 21.70 1.35 18.14
C PRO A 545 22.08 2.77 17.74
N SER A 546 22.78 2.89 16.65
CA SER A 546 23.29 4.15 16.12
C SER A 546 23.54 4.05 14.62
N TYR A 547 23.90 5.18 13.98
CA TYR A 547 24.38 5.19 12.60
C TYR A 547 25.43 4.09 12.31
N ARG A 548 26.36 3.85 13.26
CA ARG A 548 27.37 2.79 13.14
C ARG A 548 26.74 1.41 12.99
N SER A 549 25.72 1.09 13.77
CA SER A 549 25.02 -0.21 13.69
C SER A 549 24.42 -0.42 12.32
N ASN A 550 23.81 0.62 11.75
CA ASN A 550 23.24 0.59 10.41
C ASN A 550 24.31 0.37 9.33
N MET A 551 25.44 1.08 9.42
CA MET A 551 26.55 0.89 8.49
C MET A 551 27.15 -0.51 8.55
N MET A 552 27.20 -1.12 9.75
CA MET A 552 27.68 -2.50 9.92
C MET A 552 26.70 -3.51 9.32
N LEU A 553 25.40 -3.27 9.39
CA LEU A 553 24.39 -4.09 8.68
C LEU A 553 24.57 -4.02 7.16
N PHE A 554 24.71 -2.83 6.59
CA PHE A 554 24.94 -2.68 5.14
C PHE A 554 26.25 -3.34 4.71
N ARG A 555 27.31 -3.20 5.50
CA ARG A 555 28.58 -3.88 5.25
C ARG A 555 28.41 -5.40 5.24
N ASP A 556 27.65 -5.96 6.16
CA ASP A 556 27.39 -7.40 6.22
C ASP A 556 26.56 -7.87 5.02
N MET A 557 25.53 -7.12 4.61
CA MET A 557 24.75 -7.41 3.40
C MET A 557 25.65 -7.45 2.15
N VAL A 558 26.50 -6.45 1.96
CA VAL A 558 27.43 -6.41 0.82
C VAL A 558 28.44 -7.54 0.89
N ARG A 559 28.95 -7.89 2.08
CA ARG A 559 29.86 -9.02 2.28
C ARG A 559 29.24 -10.34 1.82
N ARG A 560 27.97 -10.56 2.14
CA ARG A 560 27.25 -11.82 1.85
C ARG A 560 26.70 -11.88 0.44
N TYR A 561 26.05 -10.82 0.00
CA TYR A 561 25.24 -10.83 -1.23
C TYR A 561 25.79 -9.95 -2.35
N ARG A 562 26.88 -9.19 -2.11
CA ARG A 562 27.48 -8.25 -3.07
C ARG A 562 26.50 -7.21 -3.61
N ARG A 563 25.43 -6.95 -2.85
CA ARG A 563 24.31 -6.08 -3.23
C ARG A 563 23.80 -5.30 -2.02
N LEU A 564 23.24 -4.11 -2.28
CA LEU A 564 22.44 -3.33 -1.34
C LEU A 564 20.95 -3.43 -1.73
N PRO A 565 20.03 -3.25 -0.77
CA PRO A 565 18.59 -3.24 -1.07
C PRO A 565 18.18 -1.98 -1.82
N GLN A 566 17.15 -2.08 -2.65
CA GLN A 566 16.55 -0.92 -3.32
C GLN A 566 15.80 -0.04 -2.30
N PHE A 567 15.00 -0.67 -1.44
CA PHE A 567 14.26 0.00 -0.38
C PHE A 567 14.61 -0.59 0.98
N ILE A 568 14.77 0.27 1.97
CA ILE A 568 14.81 -0.15 3.37
C ILE A 568 13.56 0.36 4.09
N VAL A 569 13.02 -0.50 4.96
CA VAL A 569 11.87 -0.20 5.80
C VAL A 569 12.33 -0.17 7.26
N VAL A 570 12.32 1.00 7.85
CA VAL A 570 12.84 1.26 9.20
C VAL A 570 11.78 1.92 10.08
N ASP A 571 12.00 1.94 11.38
CA ASP A 571 11.17 2.73 12.27
C ASP A 571 11.54 4.23 12.23
N ASN A 572 10.86 5.03 13.06
CA ASN A 572 11.15 6.46 13.17
C ASN A 572 12.27 6.76 14.20
N GLY A 573 13.16 5.83 14.48
CA GLY A 573 14.26 5.99 15.41
C GLY A 573 15.22 7.13 15.02
N ALA A 574 15.89 7.72 16.01
CA ALA A 574 16.83 8.82 15.77
C ALA A 574 18.05 8.39 14.95
N ASP A 575 18.44 7.14 15.04
CA ASP A 575 19.54 6.51 14.30
C ASP A 575 19.29 6.45 12.79
N PHE A 576 18.02 6.28 12.37
CA PHE A 576 17.61 6.29 10.97
C PHE A 576 17.24 7.69 10.43
N ARG A 577 17.14 8.70 11.30
CA ARG A 577 16.85 10.09 10.91
C ARG A 577 18.03 11.03 10.99
N SER A 578 19.24 10.47 11.13
CA SER A 578 20.44 11.28 11.16
C SER A 578 20.77 11.80 9.75
N HIS A 579 21.35 13.00 9.68
CA HIS A 579 21.80 13.59 8.42
C HIS A 579 22.83 12.69 7.70
N ASP A 580 23.68 12.01 8.48
CA ASP A 580 24.71 11.12 7.92
C ASP A 580 24.06 9.87 7.29
N PHE A 581 22.97 9.36 7.87
CA PHE A 581 22.23 8.23 7.29
C PHE A 581 21.54 8.63 5.99
N ASP A 582 20.87 9.80 5.94
CA ASP A 582 20.27 10.32 4.72
C ASP A 582 21.30 10.53 3.61
N ARG A 583 22.47 11.10 3.97
CA ARG A 583 23.57 11.29 3.01
C ARG A 583 24.08 9.95 2.47
N PHE A 584 24.26 8.95 3.34
CA PHE A 584 24.66 7.62 2.93
C PHE A 584 23.62 6.97 2.02
N ALA A 585 22.33 7.01 2.39
CA ALA A 585 21.26 6.45 1.59
C ALA A 585 21.19 7.08 0.20
N ASN A 586 21.34 8.42 0.11
CA ASN A 586 21.41 9.13 -1.18
C ASN A 586 22.63 8.69 -2.01
N LEU A 587 23.83 8.59 -1.38
CA LEU A 587 25.04 8.18 -2.08
C LEU A 587 24.94 6.75 -2.61
N MET A 588 24.36 5.84 -1.82
CA MET A 588 24.19 4.43 -2.16
C MET A 588 22.91 4.15 -2.92
N ARG A 589 22.06 5.17 -3.15
CA ARG A 589 20.80 5.07 -3.92
C ARG A 589 19.80 4.12 -3.30
N ILE A 590 19.72 4.11 -1.96
CA ILE A 590 18.80 3.31 -1.18
C ILE A 590 17.60 4.18 -0.80
N HIS A 591 16.40 3.79 -1.21
CA HIS A 591 15.17 4.50 -0.82
C HIS A 591 14.77 4.13 0.61
N VAL A 592 14.65 5.12 1.48
CA VAL A 592 14.27 4.91 2.88
C VAL A 592 12.77 5.03 3.05
N ARG A 593 12.13 4.03 3.67
CA ARG A 593 10.72 4.04 4.03
C ARG A 593 10.56 3.97 5.54
N TYR A 594 9.91 4.97 6.11
CA TYR A 594 9.61 4.99 7.54
C TYR A 594 8.29 4.31 7.83
N ARG A 595 8.26 3.42 8.82
CA ARG A 595 7.02 2.81 9.32
C ARG A 595 6.10 3.87 9.91
N PRO A 596 4.78 3.83 9.66
CA PRO A 596 3.85 4.76 10.26
C PRO A 596 3.89 4.71 11.78
N ALA A 597 4.01 5.86 12.43
CA ALA A 597 4.01 5.95 13.89
C ALA A 597 2.69 5.43 14.47
N GLY A 598 2.76 4.66 15.55
CA GLY A 598 1.59 4.13 16.25
C GLY A 598 0.89 2.94 15.57
N ARG A 599 1.49 2.37 14.54
CA ARG A 599 0.98 1.17 13.84
C ARG A 599 1.96 -0.01 13.99
N PRO A 600 2.01 -0.69 15.13
CA PRO A 600 3.00 -1.75 15.41
C PRO A 600 2.95 -2.91 14.42
N ARG A 601 1.78 -3.23 13.85
CA ARG A 601 1.63 -4.34 12.88
C ARG A 601 2.48 -4.20 11.61
N HIS A 602 2.89 -2.98 11.24
CA HIS A 602 3.84 -2.77 10.14
C HIS A 602 5.28 -3.23 10.46
N GLY A 603 5.57 -3.52 11.74
CA GLY A 603 6.82 -4.12 12.19
C GLY A 603 6.76 -5.63 12.40
N SER A 604 5.62 -6.28 12.08
CA SER A 604 5.37 -7.69 12.40
C SER A 604 6.44 -8.66 11.85
N VAL A 605 7.06 -8.35 10.71
CA VAL A 605 8.15 -9.14 10.15
C VAL A 605 9.34 -9.16 11.11
N MET A 606 9.77 -7.98 11.60
CA MET A 606 10.90 -7.85 12.50
C MET A 606 10.60 -8.39 13.90
N GLU A 607 9.41 -8.07 14.43
CA GLU A 607 8.98 -8.56 15.76
C GLU A 607 8.94 -10.10 15.78
N ARG A 608 8.48 -10.72 14.71
CA ARG A 608 8.40 -12.17 14.59
C ARG A 608 9.79 -12.80 14.59
N ILE A 609 10.72 -12.29 13.77
CA ILE A 609 12.06 -12.86 13.68
C ILE A 609 12.88 -12.68 14.97
N PHE A 610 12.73 -11.52 15.64
CA PHE A 610 13.34 -11.34 16.96
C PHE A 610 12.73 -12.31 17.99
N GLY A 611 11.43 -12.56 17.90
CA GLY A 611 10.75 -13.60 18.70
C GLY A 611 11.34 -14.99 18.47
N HIS A 612 11.59 -15.38 17.21
CA HIS A 612 12.25 -16.63 16.83
C HIS A 612 13.70 -16.69 17.36
N ALA A 613 14.50 -15.63 17.12
CA ALA A 613 15.87 -15.57 17.64
C ALA A 613 15.93 -15.76 19.16
N HIS A 614 14.98 -15.16 19.89
CA HIS A 614 14.89 -15.34 21.34
C HIS A 614 14.42 -16.72 21.72
N SER A 615 13.33 -17.26 21.15
CA SER A 615 12.71 -18.51 21.59
C SER A 615 13.51 -19.74 21.16
N GLU A 616 14.06 -19.74 19.98
CA GLU A 616 14.75 -20.89 19.40
C GLU A 616 16.24 -20.94 19.79
N TYR A 617 16.87 -19.78 19.99
CA TYR A 617 18.29 -19.73 20.29
C TYR A 617 18.59 -19.12 21.65
N VAL A 618 18.36 -17.82 21.86
CA VAL A 618 18.87 -17.07 23.03
C VAL A 618 18.30 -17.60 24.35
N HIS A 619 17.04 -17.95 24.42
CA HIS A 619 16.42 -18.45 25.65
C HIS A 619 16.86 -19.86 26.03
N ASN A 620 17.57 -20.57 25.17
CA ASN A 620 18.14 -21.89 25.44
C ASN A 620 19.59 -21.82 25.95
N LEU A 621 20.16 -20.62 26.05
CA LEU A 621 21.53 -20.39 26.50
C LEU A 621 21.58 -20.04 28.00
N ALA A 622 22.68 -20.42 28.67
CA ALA A 622 22.94 -20.00 30.05
C ALA A 622 23.15 -18.49 30.13
N GLY A 623 22.65 -17.85 31.18
CA GLY A 623 22.66 -16.40 31.32
C GLY A 623 21.49 -15.66 30.67
N ASN A 624 20.49 -16.38 30.11
CA ASN A 624 19.31 -15.73 29.58
C ASN A 624 18.45 -15.05 30.66
N THR A 625 17.82 -13.94 30.30
CA THR A 625 17.06 -13.11 31.25
C THR A 625 15.56 -13.43 31.27
N LYS A 626 15.12 -14.52 30.62
CA LYS A 626 13.68 -14.92 30.55
C LYS A 626 13.06 -15.08 31.94
N ALA A 627 13.79 -15.67 32.88
CA ALA A 627 13.32 -15.91 34.25
C ALA A 627 13.12 -14.62 35.05
N THR A 628 13.88 -13.53 34.73
CA THR A 628 13.79 -12.25 35.45
C THR A 628 12.53 -11.47 35.13
N LYS A 629 11.81 -11.78 34.04
CA LYS A 629 10.49 -11.21 33.73
C LYS A 629 9.45 -11.49 34.85
N LYS A 630 9.70 -12.49 35.69
CA LYS A 630 8.89 -12.82 36.89
C LYS A 630 9.70 -12.53 38.14
N VAL A 631 9.85 -11.28 38.52
CA VAL A 631 10.67 -10.78 39.64
C VAL A 631 10.48 -11.55 40.94
N ARG A 632 9.26 -12.02 41.25
CA ARG A 632 8.96 -12.79 42.47
C ARG A 632 9.51 -14.21 42.49
N GLN A 633 10.01 -14.73 41.35
CA GLN A 633 10.55 -16.09 41.21
C GLN A 633 12.06 -16.13 41.09
N THR A 634 12.72 -14.96 41.03
CA THR A 634 14.17 -14.87 40.83
C THR A 634 14.88 -14.88 42.17
N THR A 635 15.73 -15.85 42.41
CA THR A 635 16.58 -15.94 43.60
C THR A 635 18.03 -15.62 43.27
N GLY A 636 18.83 -15.18 44.25
CA GLY A 636 20.19 -14.73 44.01
C GLY A 636 21.15 -15.78 43.37
N LYS A 637 20.79 -17.08 43.47
CA LYS A 637 21.54 -18.17 42.80
C LYS A 637 21.25 -18.27 41.30
N PHE A 638 20.08 -17.81 40.86
CA PHE A 638 19.61 -17.88 39.46
C PHE A 638 19.59 -16.50 38.78
N LEU A 639 20.46 -15.60 39.21
CA LEU A 639 20.68 -14.34 38.52
C LEU A 639 21.37 -14.57 37.17
N PRO A 640 20.84 -14.04 36.05
CA PRO A 640 21.43 -14.21 34.71
C PRO A 640 22.92 -13.86 34.66
N SER A 641 23.32 -12.77 35.33
CA SER A 641 24.71 -12.32 35.40
C SER A 641 25.66 -13.32 36.11
N ARG A 642 25.13 -14.21 36.96
CA ARG A 642 25.91 -15.28 37.61
C ARG A 642 25.90 -16.57 36.81
N LEU A 643 24.93 -16.75 35.95
CA LEU A 643 24.79 -17.92 35.06
C LEU A 643 25.35 -17.66 33.67
N ALA A 644 25.82 -16.45 33.42
CA ALA A 644 26.39 -16.07 32.12
C ALA A 644 27.69 -16.81 31.85
N GLU A 645 27.73 -17.50 30.73
CA GLU A 645 28.90 -18.30 30.27
C GLU A 645 29.38 -17.87 28.87
N TRP A 646 28.52 -17.16 28.14
CA TRP A 646 28.77 -16.76 26.76
C TRP A 646 29.45 -15.41 26.67
N CYS A 647 30.39 -15.29 25.72
CA CYS A 647 30.97 -14.00 25.32
C CYS A 647 30.35 -13.51 23.99
N LEU A 648 30.64 -12.27 23.64
CA LEU A 648 30.09 -11.65 22.44
C LEU A 648 30.46 -12.42 21.17
N GLU A 649 31.70 -12.89 21.07
CA GLU A 649 32.22 -13.58 19.90
C GLU A 649 31.53 -14.93 19.68
N TYR A 650 31.40 -15.76 20.71
CA TYR A 650 30.74 -17.06 20.61
C TYR A 650 29.26 -16.91 20.38
N LEU A 651 28.61 -15.93 21.00
CA LEU A 651 27.23 -15.63 20.74
C LEU A 651 27.02 -15.19 19.28
N TYR A 652 27.96 -14.38 18.74
CA TYR A 652 27.90 -13.97 17.33
C TYR A 652 27.93 -15.18 16.38
N TYR A 653 28.92 -16.09 16.55
CA TYR A 653 28.99 -17.28 15.69
C TYR A 653 27.75 -18.18 15.79
N GLY A 654 27.22 -18.35 16.99
CA GLY A 654 26.02 -19.15 17.17
C GLY A 654 24.78 -18.51 16.56
N LEU A 655 24.61 -17.18 16.67
CA LEU A 655 23.55 -16.45 16.01
C LEU A 655 23.74 -16.44 14.48
N GLU A 656 24.98 -16.35 14.00
CA GLU A 656 25.28 -16.42 12.57
C GLU A 656 24.89 -17.79 12.00
N TYR A 657 25.23 -18.88 12.69
CA TYR A 657 24.80 -20.22 12.32
C TYR A 657 23.27 -20.36 12.34
N TRP A 658 22.63 -19.88 13.44
CA TRP A 658 21.16 -19.90 13.53
C TRP A 658 20.50 -19.12 12.37
N ALA A 659 20.99 -17.95 12.06
CA ALA A 659 20.38 -17.06 11.07
C ALA A 659 20.54 -17.54 9.63
N PHE A 660 21.72 -18.03 9.26
CA PHE A 660 22.08 -18.27 7.86
C PHE A 660 22.17 -19.75 7.47
N GLU A 661 22.23 -20.67 8.45
CA GLU A 661 22.25 -22.11 8.18
C GLU A 661 20.98 -22.80 8.68
N TYR A 662 20.48 -22.45 9.88
CA TYR A 662 19.31 -23.09 10.44
C TYR A 662 18.02 -22.43 9.96
N TYR A 663 17.79 -21.15 10.28
CA TYR A 663 16.59 -20.42 9.91
C TYR A 663 16.40 -20.31 8.38
N ASP A 664 17.48 -20.11 7.64
CA ASP A 664 17.44 -19.94 6.19
C ASP A 664 17.06 -21.22 5.41
N THR A 665 17.17 -22.39 6.04
CA THR A 665 16.78 -23.70 5.46
C THR A 665 15.37 -24.14 5.83
N GLU A 666 14.72 -23.47 6.78
CA GLU A 666 13.34 -23.77 7.14
C GLU A 666 12.34 -23.15 6.17
N VAL A 667 11.29 -23.93 5.83
CA VAL A 667 10.19 -23.42 5.00
C VAL A 667 9.36 -22.43 5.83
N HIS A 668 9.38 -21.17 5.42
CA HIS A 668 8.64 -20.13 6.13
C HIS A 668 7.12 -20.29 5.87
N PRO A 669 6.26 -20.34 6.92
CA PRO A 669 4.80 -20.57 6.76
C PRO A 669 4.06 -19.53 5.90
N ALA A 670 4.68 -18.39 5.60
CA ALA A 670 4.10 -17.32 4.77
C ALA A 670 4.55 -17.38 3.30
N LEU A 671 5.43 -18.31 2.95
CA LEU A 671 5.82 -18.65 1.59
C LEU A 671 5.14 -19.95 1.18
#